data_ee9c9725797e765552cb131048b2dce3
#
_entry.id   ee9c9725797e765552cb131048b2dce3
#
_cell.length_a   1.000
_cell.length_b   1.000
_cell.length_c   1.000
_cell.angle_alpha   90.00
_cell.angle_beta   90.00
_cell.angle_gamma   90.00
#
_symmetry.space_group_name_H-M   'P 1'
#
loop_
_entity.id
_entity.type
_entity.pdbx_description
1 polymer ?
#
loop_
_entity_poly.entity_id
_entity_poly.type
_entity_poly.pdbx_seq_one_letter_code
_entity_poly.pdbx_strand_id
1 'polypeptide(L)'
;LQKDKNTVSTRFEYIPPIGGEHEVYLTGDFNDWRPQELKMNPEDGYYTITLELPKGKYAYKFIVDGKWITDESAKHFREDGFGDWNSVVIVGEETPTIHYVHFSYKSEEQAESLFLVGSFNDWDIGRDKMEMDEDGVYHITILLEEGKYHYKFFVDGKWLTDPQAKKLVDDGMGSQDAVIVVDDRFPALRSKRGNGEIHTYGIETRQTSRQISPISDSELDFGAKAYKNDVQTVYLILQGREYKMHLYDQNDVFEFYHIIVDSTDLPQVFSYYFIYQDGGKRIYLHREGFSEDIDEQKAFRFDKNDLHKMMTPDWAKHGIIYQIFCDRFCNGKHALNPDFSEWYYSEQNYLSEAAREGKYRFVKDWYDQKRLKEDENRHHLFYGGDLIGVEQKLEYLKGLGVDIIYFNPLVKAESNHKYDTIDYFTIDPHFGSNEDFKRLVEKFHAADIKVIVDFAFNHVGVASQQFQDSLQKGPDSKYYKWFEWKKWPIPKPLPDNFDPLQYYQCWWGHSTLPDLDYDTSRPHPVENSITDIEKAEVNREVVDFLLSVGKFWLREFDIDGFRLDVPNEVPFWFWEIFRQEMKQVKSDIYLVGEIWHEPEKWVNECYFDAVMNYKYFREPVMHFFAMRQYDAVQFEKELLTGLAHYPYQNSTVMMNLLDCHDTHRFLQSVKENDSLMKLAILFQMTFVGIPHIFYGDEIGTLGGNDPENRRPMNWNYENDEQAVSLKNYYSELIKIRKRHPALRLGKYVPYLCRGKLIAFWRVYNEEKILVVINNENRRRKLALPREVILTDLIRSADYRESLSIAGYSGLILKHKKMHGN
;
A
#
# COMPACT_ATOMS: atom_id res chain seq x y z
N LEU A 1 44.78 -14.19 -0.43
CA LEU A 1 43.78 -14.30 0.61
C LEU A 1 42.70 -15.25 0.08
N GLN A 2 42.60 -16.47 0.65
CA GLN A 2 41.48 -17.40 0.40
C GLN A 2 40.21 -16.75 0.89
N LYS A 3 39.23 -16.54 0.00
CA LYS A 3 37.86 -16.18 0.42
C LYS A 3 37.31 -17.33 1.26
N ASP A 4 37.03 -17.02 2.52
CA ASP A 4 36.32 -17.93 3.41
C ASP A 4 34.95 -18.25 2.78
N LYS A 5 34.64 -19.51 2.60
CA LYS A 5 33.45 -19.99 1.87
C LYS A 5 32.13 -19.74 2.62
N ASN A 6 32.16 -19.07 3.77
CA ASN A 6 31.03 -18.92 4.70
C ASN A 6 30.62 -17.46 4.96
N THR A 7 31.11 -16.49 4.20
CA THR A 7 30.69 -15.09 4.37
C THR A 7 29.66 -14.69 3.32
N VAL A 8 28.80 -13.75 3.72
CA VAL A 8 27.74 -13.14 2.89
C VAL A 8 28.05 -11.65 2.74
N SER A 9 27.97 -11.17 1.51
CA SER A 9 28.14 -9.75 1.20
C SER A 9 26.94 -8.98 1.71
N THR A 10 27.12 -8.18 2.77
CA THR A 10 26.08 -7.44 3.48
C THR A 10 26.30 -5.94 3.27
N ARG A 11 25.33 -5.25 2.70
CA ARG A 11 25.36 -3.82 2.44
C ARG A 11 24.57 -3.08 3.53
N PHE A 12 25.16 -2.00 4.05
CA PHE A 12 24.53 -1.05 4.95
C PHE A 12 24.34 0.27 4.23
N GLU A 13 23.21 0.91 4.49
CA GLU A 13 22.83 2.20 3.89
C GLU A 13 22.33 3.14 4.99
N TYR A 14 22.69 4.41 4.88
CA TYR A 14 22.20 5.48 5.74
C TYR A 14 21.75 6.67 4.90
N ILE A 15 20.52 7.11 5.12
CA ILE A 15 19.92 8.29 4.48
C ILE A 15 19.82 9.38 5.55
N PRO A 16 20.60 10.47 5.45
CA PRO A 16 20.48 11.56 6.39
C PRO A 16 19.13 12.30 6.20
N PRO A 17 18.45 12.63 7.30
CA PRO A 17 17.15 13.33 7.24
C PRO A 17 17.27 14.77 6.74
N ILE A 18 18.45 15.36 6.78
CA ILE A 18 18.76 16.70 6.26
C ILE A 18 19.82 16.53 5.18
N GLY A 19 19.56 17.07 3.98
CA GLY A 19 20.52 17.04 2.89
C GLY A 19 21.81 17.85 3.23
N GLY A 20 22.95 17.37 2.74
CA GLY A 20 24.27 17.97 2.95
C GLY A 20 25.36 16.92 2.92
N GLU A 21 26.62 17.38 3.02
CA GLU A 21 27.75 16.46 3.25
C GLU A 21 27.85 16.13 4.73
N HIS A 22 27.82 14.83 5.07
CA HIS A 22 27.99 14.31 6.41
C HIS A 22 29.20 13.38 6.49
N GLU A 23 29.78 13.27 7.65
CA GLU A 23 30.77 12.25 7.94
C GLU A 23 30.12 11.05 8.60
N VAL A 24 29.96 9.95 7.86
CA VAL A 24 29.20 8.79 8.29
C VAL A 24 30.10 7.57 8.43
N TYR A 25 30.01 6.92 9.58
CA TYR A 25 30.69 5.65 9.87
C TYR A 25 29.67 4.59 10.30
N LEU A 26 29.99 3.34 10.03
CA LEU A 26 29.28 2.17 10.55
C LEU A 26 30.09 1.55 11.69
N THR A 27 29.44 1.15 12.76
CA THR A 27 30.08 0.41 13.86
C THR A 27 29.12 -0.62 14.43
N GLY A 28 29.67 -1.74 14.95
CA GLY A 28 28.84 -2.83 15.45
C GLY A 28 29.65 -4.02 15.94
N ASP A 29 28.97 -5.15 16.19
CA ASP A 29 29.58 -6.40 16.64
C ASP A 29 30.70 -6.91 15.69
N PHE A 30 30.61 -6.57 14.41
CA PHE A 30 31.56 -6.99 13.39
C PHE A 30 32.90 -6.23 13.40
N ASN A 31 33.02 -5.15 14.17
CA ASN A 31 34.28 -4.38 14.33
C ASN A 31 34.55 -4.02 15.79
N ASP A 32 34.04 -4.81 16.77
CA ASP A 32 34.14 -4.58 18.19
C ASP A 32 33.74 -3.17 18.63
N TRP A 33 32.75 -2.59 17.96
CA TRP A 33 32.19 -1.25 18.22
C TRP A 33 33.21 -0.11 18.11
N ARG A 34 34.25 -0.25 17.28
CA ARG A 34 35.26 0.78 17.09
C ARG A 34 34.72 1.92 16.24
N PRO A 35 34.51 3.12 16.79
CA PRO A 35 34.07 4.26 16.03
C PRO A 35 35.13 4.67 14.99
N GLN A 36 34.70 5.20 13.84
CA GLN A 36 35.57 5.73 12.79
C GLN A 36 36.46 4.71 12.04
N GLU A 37 36.30 3.41 12.28
CA GLU A 37 37.03 2.38 11.51
C GLU A 37 36.42 2.13 10.13
N LEU A 38 35.08 2.06 10.05
CA LEU A 38 34.35 1.74 8.83
C LEU A 38 33.65 2.99 8.27
N LYS A 39 34.39 3.81 7.53
CA LYS A 39 33.84 5.00 6.88
C LYS A 39 32.91 4.60 5.72
N MET A 40 31.70 5.14 5.70
CA MET A 40 30.75 4.90 4.62
C MET A 40 31.02 5.82 3.42
N ASN A 41 30.78 5.32 2.24
CA ASN A 41 30.98 6.05 0.99
C ASN A 41 29.72 6.86 0.66
N PRO A 42 29.86 8.16 0.33
CA PRO A 42 28.72 8.94 -0.14
C PRO A 42 28.29 8.47 -1.54
N GLU A 43 27.02 8.25 -1.73
CA GLU A 43 26.35 8.00 -3.00
C GLU A 43 25.10 8.89 -3.05
N ASP A 44 24.85 9.62 -4.12
CA ASP A 44 23.70 10.49 -4.44
C ASP A 44 22.61 10.66 -3.33
N GLY A 45 22.99 11.33 -2.22
CA GLY A 45 22.05 11.62 -1.12
C GLY A 45 22.01 10.57 0.02
N TYR A 46 22.77 9.50 -0.07
CA TYR A 46 22.89 8.47 0.98
C TYR A 46 24.33 7.98 1.12
N TYR A 47 24.60 7.25 2.19
CA TYR A 47 25.93 6.71 2.51
C TYR A 47 25.88 5.19 2.56
N THR A 48 26.87 4.50 1.97
CA THR A 48 26.88 3.04 1.89
C THR A 48 28.22 2.44 2.28
N ILE A 49 28.14 1.20 2.78
CA ILE A 49 29.31 0.33 2.95
C ILE A 49 28.86 -1.13 2.77
N THR A 50 29.73 -1.95 2.18
CA THR A 50 29.48 -3.38 2.03
C THR A 50 30.56 -4.17 2.76
N LEU A 51 30.14 -5.07 3.65
CA LEU A 51 30.99 -5.94 4.43
C LEU A 51 30.79 -7.40 4.06
N GLU A 52 31.85 -8.21 4.08
CA GLU A 52 31.77 -9.67 3.97
C GLU A 52 31.67 -10.26 5.39
N LEU A 53 30.44 -10.59 5.84
CA LEU A 53 30.18 -11.07 7.17
C LEU A 53 29.85 -12.57 7.20
N PRO A 54 30.33 -13.33 8.21
CA PRO A 54 29.81 -14.66 8.49
C PRO A 54 28.29 -14.65 8.73
N LYS A 55 27.63 -15.80 8.55
CA LYS A 55 26.22 -15.91 8.96
C LYS A 55 26.05 -15.68 10.45
N GLY A 56 25.06 -14.88 10.84
CA GLY A 56 24.79 -14.53 12.23
C GLY A 56 24.01 -13.23 12.40
N LYS A 57 23.73 -12.89 13.65
CA LYS A 57 23.08 -11.62 14.04
C LYS A 57 24.13 -10.64 14.51
N TYR A 58 24.14 -9.43 13.97
CA TYR A 58 25.10 -8.38 14.31
C TYR A 58 24.37 -7.10 14.70
N ALA A 59 24.61 -6.63 15.91
CA ALA A 59 24.14 -5.32 16.32
C ALA A 59 25.06 -4.23 15.77
N TYR A 60 24.46 -3.08 15.38
CA TYR A 60 25.18 -1.96 14.79
C TYR A 60 24.49 -0.62 15.07
N LYS A 61 25.25 0.45 14.91
CA LYS A 61 24.78 1.85 14.83
C LYS A 61 25.54 2.59 13.74
N PHE A 62 24.96 3.69 13.27
CA PHE A 62 25.69 4.67 12.50
C PHE A 62 26.31 5.73 13.43
N ILE A 63 27.43 6.31 13.02
CA ILE A 63 27.99 7.50 13.63
C ILE A 63 27.98 8.59 12.57
N VAL A 64 27.15 9.61 12.78
CA VAL A 64 26.95 10.71 11.83
C VAL A 64 27.38 12.01 12.50
N ASP A 65 28.39 12.64 11.93
CA ASP A 65 28.98 13.87 12.49
C ASP A 65 29.31 13.75 13.98
N GLY A 66 29.83 12.56 14.37
CA GLY A 66 30.19 12.22 15.74
C GLY A 66 29.03 11.80 16.65
N LYS A 67 27.79 11.76 16.19
CA LYS A 67 26.62 11.29 16.95
C LYS A 67 26.29 9.85 16.61
N TRP A 68 26.02 9.06 17.67
CA TRP A 68 25.57 7.69 17.53
C TRP A 68 24.07 7.67 17.15
N ILE A 69 23.73 7.00 16.07
CA ILE A 69 22.37 6.97 15.50
C ILE A 69 21.95 5.51 15.30
N THR A 70 20.83 5.12 15.89
CA THR A 70 20.17 3.87 15.61
C THR A 70 19.56 3.91 14.21
N ASP A 71 19.71 2.87 13.42
CA ASP A 71 19.03 2.72 12.14
C ASP A 71 17.55 2.36 12.39
N GLU A 72 16.70 3.34 12.33
CA GLU A 72 15.25 3.14 12.56
C GLU A 72 14.58 2.31 11.45
N SER A 73 15.24 2.15 10.29
CA SER A 73 14.76 1.28 9.20
C SER A 73 15.07 -0.20 9.41
N ALA A 74 15.89 -0.55 10.43
CA ALA A 74 16.20 -1.93 10.74
C ALA A 74 14.96 -2.69 11.22
N LYS A 75 14.80 -3.95 10.80
CA LYS A 75 13.69 -4.82 11.24
C LYS A 75 13.88 -5.34 12.67
N HIS A 76 15.12 -5.49 13.11
CA HIS A 76 15.46 -6.09 14.41
C HIS A 76 16.30 -5.14 15.24
N PHE A 77 16.09 -5.19 16.55
CA PHE A 77 16.76 -4.31 17.51
C PHE A 77 17.22 -5.09 18.74
N ARG A 78 18.22 -4.57 19.46
CA ARG A 78 18.70 -5.10 20.74
C ARG A 78 19.05 -3.94 21.68
N GLU A 79 18.70 -4.03 22.97
CA GLU A 79 19.10 -3.00 23.97
C GLU A 79 20.61 -2.83 23.99
N ASP A 80 21.07 -1.57 24.03
CA ASP A 80 22.50 -1.24 24.06
C ASP A 80 23.10 -1.21 25.47
N GLY A 81 22.27 -1.37 26.50
CA GLY A 81 22.65 -1.31 27.91
C GLY A 81 22.81 0.11 28.50
N PHE A 82 22.57 1.14 27.66
CA PHE A 82 22.68 2.55 28.05
C PHE A 82 21.34 3.28 28.01
N GLY A 83 20.23 2.54 27.78
CA GLY A 83 18.88 3.09 27.73
C GLY A 83 18.41 3.43 26.30
N ASP A 84 19.18 2.99 25.29
CA ASP A 84 18.84 3.07 23.88
C ASP A 84 18.99 1.70 23.19
N TRP A 85 18.82 1.63 21.88
CA TRP A 85 18.90 0.39 21.11
C TRP A 85 19.98 0.42 20.05
N ASN A 86 20.51 -0.75 19.78
CA ASN A 86 21.28 -1.05 18.59
C ASN A 86 20.36 -1.66 17.55
N SER A 87 20.48 -1.25 16.31
CA SER A 87 19.90 -1.95 15.16
C SER A 87 20.57 -3.30 14.99
N VAL A 88 19.84 -4.31 14.52
CA VAL A 88 20.37 -5.66 14.27
C VAL A 88 20.17 -6.06 12.83
N VAL A 89 21.26 -6.50 12.19
CA VAL A 89 21.22 -7.11 10.85
C VAL A 89 21.41 -8.63 10.98
N ILE A 90 20.57 -9.38 10.28
CA ILE A 90 20.68 -10.85 10.16
C ILE A 90 21.39 -11.17 8.86
N VAL A 91 22.52 -11.84 8.96
CA VAL A 91 23.36 -12.24 7.82
C VAL A 91 23.17 -13.71 7.54
N GLY A 92 22.53 -14.05 6.41
CA GLY A 92 22.19 -15.41 6.03
C GLY A 92 20.70 -15.74 6.27
N GLU A 93 20.29 -16.97 5.95
CA GLU A 93 18.93 -17.42 6.16
C GLU A 93 18.73 -17.79 7.65
N GLU A 94 18.00 -16.96 8.39
CA GLU A 94 17.38 -17.34 9.67
C GLU A 94 15.86 -17.18 9.54
N THR A 95 15.11 -18.15 10.03
CA THR A 95 13.66 -18.06 10.15
C THR A 95 13.36 -17.11 11.31
N PRO A 96 12.46 -16.12 11.18
CA PRO A 96 12.05 -15.28 12.31
C PRO A 96 11.58 -16.15 13.46
N THR A 97 12.05 -15.84 14.68
CA THR A 97 11.59 -16.52 15.88
C THR A 97 10.38 -15.76 16.41
N ILE A 98 9.33 -16.48 16.76
CA ILE A 98 8.14 -15.94 17.40
C ILE A 98 8.27 -16.14 18.90
N HIS A 99 7.96 -15.12 19.67
CA HIS A 99 8.14 -15.13 21.12
C HIS A 99 6.82 -14.86 21.85
N TYR A 100 6.66 -15.48 23.02
CA TYR A 100 5.60 -15.15 23.96
C TYR A 100 5.96 -13.83 24.66
N VAL A 101 5.15 -12.81 24.48
CA VAL A 101 5.32 -11.48 25.09
C VAL A 101 4.16 -11.25 26.05
N HIS A 102 4.49 -11.08 27.32
CA HIS A 102 3.51 -10.85 28.38
C HIS A 102 3.40 -9.37 28.68
N PHE A 103 2.18 -8.85 28.67
CA PHE A 103 1.85 -7.49 29.07
C PHE A 103 0.97 -7.51 30.31
N SER A 104 1.17 -6.55 31.20
CA SER A 104 0.37 -6.37 32.39
C SER A 104 0.07 -4.90 32.65
N TYR A 105 -1.11 -4.61 33.14
CA TYR A 105 -1.55 -3.26 33.47
C TYR A 105 -2.36 -3.26 34.77
N LYS A 106 -2.03 -2.36 35.70
CA LYS A 106 -2.79 -2.18 36.93
C LYS A 106 -3.58 -0.89 36.83
N SER A 107 -4.90 -1.01 36.70
CA SER A 107 -5.82 0.15 36.69
C SER A 107 -6.01 0.67 38.12
N GLU A 108 -6.15 1.98 38.27
CA GLU A 108 -6.46 2.61 39.57
C GLU A 108 -7.90 2.28 40.03
N GLU A 109 -8.81 2.12 39.07
CA GLU A 109 -10.19 1.66 39.29
C GLU A 109 -10.44 0.42 38.43
N GLN A 110 -11.38 -0.42 38.79
CA GLN A 110 -11.71 -1.59 37.99
C GLN A 110 -12.31 -1.14 36.64
N ALA A 111 -11.60 -1.44 35.55
CA ALA A 111 -12.02 -1.10 34.21
C ALA A 111 -13.16 -2.04 33.73
N GLU A 112 -14.15 -1.50 33.03
CA GLU A 112 -15.16 -2.31 32.34
C GLU A 112 -14.58 -3.02 31.12
N SER A 113 -13.62 -2.38 30.44
CA SER A 113 -12.92 -2.94 29.31
C SER A 113 -11.47 -2.46 29.26
N LEU A 114 -10.55 -3.40 29.01
CA LEU A 114 -9.13 -3.09 28.81
C LEU A 114 -8.56 -3.92 27.67
N PHE A 115 -7.97 -3.24 26.70
CA PHE A 115 -7.35 -3.86 25.52
C PHE A 115 -5.89 -3.45 25.42
N LEU A 116 -5.05 -4.37 24.97
CA LEU A 116 -3.70 -4.08 24.50
C LEU A 116 -3.76 -3.73 23.02
N VAL A 117 -3.20 -2.59 22.66
CA VAL A 117 -3.30 -2.05 21.30
C VAL A 117 -1.92 -1.57 20.85
N GLY A 118 -1.53 -1.89 19.63
CA GLY A 118 -0.21 -1.50 19.14
C GLY A 118 0.02 -1.84 17.67
N SER A 119 1.23 -1.54 17.19
CA SER A 119 1.64 -1.82 15.80
C SER A 119 1.57 -3.32 15.42
N PHE A 120 1.56 -4.20 16.39
CA PHE A 120 1.44 -5.65 16.19
C PHE A 120 0.01 -6.15 15.92
N ASN A 121 -0.98 -5.37 16.24
CA ASN A 121 -2.39 -5.67 15.95
C ASN A 121 -3.07 -4.54 15.19
N ASP A 122 -2.25 -3.70 14.50
CA ASP A 122 -2.67 -2.54 13.71
C ASP A 122 -3.58 -1.59 14.50
N TRP A 123 -3.29 -1.40 15.76
CA TRP A 123 -4.03 -0.53 16.67
C TRP A 123 -5.53 -0.89 16.82
N ASP A 124 -5.90 -2.17 16.64
CA ASP A 124 -7.27 -2.67 16.75
C ASP A 124 -7.71 -2.76 18.22
N ILE A 125 -8.56 -1.84 18.64
CA ILE A 125 -9.10 -1.73 20.00
C ILE A 125 -10.10 -2.83 20.39
N GLY A 126 -10.38 -3.78 19.51
CA GLY A 126 -11.33 -4.87 19.78
C GLY A 126 -10.69 -6.25 19.84
N ARG A 127 -9.39 -6.35 19.51
CA ARG A 127 -8.74 -7.64 19.29
C ARG A 127 -8.18 -8.26 20.56
N ASP A 128 -7.31 -7.57 21.26
CA ASP A 128 -6.50 -8.14 22.35
C ASP A 128 -7.01 -7.66 23.71
N LYS A 129 -8.18 -8.20 24.13
CA LYS A 129 -8.78 -7.93 25.44
C LYS A 129 -7.93 -8.55 26.54
N MET A 130 -7.59 -7.76 27.56
CA MET A 130 -6.86 -8.22 28.74
C MET A 130 -7.78 -8.79 29.80
N GLU A 131 -7.32 -9.82 30.51
CA GLU A 131 -8.05 -10.48 31.59
C GLU A 131 -7.51 -10.02 32.94
N MET A 132 -8.40 -9.77 33.89
CA MET A 132 -8.06 -9.32 35.23
C MET A 132 -7.85 -10.53 36.17
N ASP A 133 -6.74 -10.54 36.90
CA ASP A 133 -6.46 -11.54 37.94
C ASP A 133 -7.08 -11.17 39.29
N GLU A 134 -6.84 -12.03 40.30
CA GLU A 134 -7.39 -11.88 41.67
C GLU A 134 -6.80 -10.63 42.37
N ASP A 135 -5.65 -10.13 41.98
CA ASP A 135 -4.97 -8.96 42.54
C ASP A 135 -5.37 -7.64 41.82
N GLY A 136 -6.31 -7.71 40.87
CA GLY A 136 -6.81 -6.58 40.10
C GLY A 136 -5.82 -6.08 39.02
N VAL A 137 -4.91 -6.94 38.58
CA VAL A 137 -3.99 -6.65 37.48
C VAL A 137 -4.52 -7.30 36.21
N TYR A 138 -4.54 -6.54 35.12
CA TYR A 138 -4.92 -7.04 33.83
C TYR A 138 -3.72 -7.61 33.09
N HIS A 139 -3.87 -8.78 32.48
CA HIS A 139 -2.82 -9.52 31.82
C HIS A 139 -3.24 -10.00 30.43
N ILE A 140 -2.25 -10.02 29.52
CA ILE A 140 -2.35 -10.72 28.24
C ILE A 140 -0.98 -11.22 27.81
N THR A 141 -0.95 -12.40 27.19
CA THR A 141 0.25 -12.90 26.52
C THR A 141 -0.04 -13.06 25.03
N ILE A 142 0.71 -12.36 24.21
CA ILE A 142 0.59 -12.43 22.75
C ILE A 142 1.88 -12.97 22.13
N LEU A 143 1.78 -13.40 20.89
CA LEU A 143 2.90 -13.94 20.11
C LEU A 143 3.36 -12.89 19.11
N LEU A 144 4.62 -12.47 19.23
CA LEU A 144 5.26 -11.48 18.37
C LEU A 144 6.55 -12.02 17.75
N GLU A 145 6.84 -11.61 16.53
CA GLU A 145 8.15 -11.82 15.93
C GLU A 145 9.22 -10.97 16.62
N GLU A 146 10.49 -11.31 16.39
CA GLU A 146 11.58 -10.40 16.78
C GLU A 146 11.44 -9.06 16.05
N GLY A 147 11.36 -7.96 16.80
CA GLY A 147 11.17 -6.63 16.22
C GLY A 147 10.89 -5.56 17.26
N LYS A 148 10.65 -4.36 16.78
CA LYS A 148 10.27 -3.19 17.58
C LYS A 148 8.79 -2.90 17.38
N TYR A 149 8.06 -2.76 18.47
CA TYR A 149 6.63 -2.54 18.48
C TYR A 149 6.26 -1.35 19.34
N HIS A 150 5.33 -0.53 18.84
CA HIS A 150 4.71 0.57 19.55
C HIS A 150 3.37 0.10 20.11
N TYR A 151 3.04 0.49 21.35
CA TYR A 151 1.78 0.07 21.96
C TYR A 151 1.26 1.04 23.02
N LYS A 152 -0.02 0.92 23.32
CA LYS A 152 -0.74 1.57 24.41
C LYS A 152 -1.74 0.61 25.02
N PHE A 153 -2.31 0.97 26.17
CA PHE A 153 -3.52 0.36 26.70
C PHE A 153 -4.74 1.21 26.33
N PHE A 154 -5.81 0.56 25.95
CA PHE A 154 -7.09 1.21 25.71
C PHE A 154 -8.05 0.79 26.83
N VAL A 155 -8.35 1.73 27.75
CA VAL A 155 -9.06 1.48 29.00
C VAL A 155 -10.32 2.32 29.02
N ASP A 156 -11.50 1.71 28.99
CA ASP A 156 -12.79 2.37 29.06
C ASP A 156 -12.92 3.59 28.14
N GLY A 157 -12.48 3.40 26.89
CA GLY A 157 -12.51 4.45 25.88
C GLY A 157 -11.36 5.47 25.90
N LYS A 158 -10.33 5.26 26.74
CA LYS A 158 -9.18 6.17 26.85
C LYS A 158 -7.87 5.48 26.46
N TRP A 159 -7.06 6.17 25.71
CA TRP A 159 -5.69 5.75 25.42
C TRP A 159 -4.75 6.07 26.57
N LEU A 160 -4.06 5.07 27.07
CA LEU A 160 -3.12 5.22 28.18
C LEU A 160 -1.77 4.62 27.77
N THR A 161 -0.72 5.44 27.90
CA THR A 161 0.66 4.97 27.77
C THR A 161 1.02 4.04 28.92
N ASP A 162 1.77 2.98 28.68
CA ASP A 162 2.25 2.08 29.72
C ASP A 162 3.19 2.83 30.68
N PRO A 163 2.81 3.00 31.95
CA PRO A 163 3.67 3.68 32.93
C PRO A 163 4.96 2.89 33.28
N GLN A 164 5.01 1.61 32.91
CA GLN A 164 6.17 0.74 33.14
C GLN A 164 7.07 0.61 31.92
N ALA A 165 6.69 1.24 30.79
CA ALA A 165 7.50 1.18 29.58
C ALA A 165 8.89 1.78 29.78
N LYS A 166 9.90 1.04 29.35
CA LYS A 166 11.29 1.50 29.45
C LYS A 166 11.62 2.63 28.49
N LYS A 167 10.92 2.71 27.37
CA LYS A 167 11.08 3.76 26.35
C LYS A 167 9.72 4.25 25.87
N LEU A 168 9.62 5.54 25.74
CA LEU A 168 8.49 6.24 25.19
C LEU A 168 8.93 6.97 23.93
N VAL A 169 8.09 6.99 22.93
CA VAL A 169 8.31 7.72 21.68
C VAL A 169 7.10 8.63 21.47
N ASP A 170 7.32 9.85 21.04
CA ASP A 170 6.26 10.77 20.68
C ASP A 170 5.42 10.14 19.56
N ASP A 171 4.12 10.05 19.79
CA ASP A 171 3.17 9.50 18.80
C ASP A 171 2.80 10.52 17.72
N GLY A 172 3.40 11.72 17.77
CA GLY A 172 3.11 12.83 16.87
C GLY A 172 1.79 13.55 17.17
N MET A 173 1.10 13.18 18.27
CA MET A 173 -0.27 13.58 18.62
C MET A 173 -0.35 14.29 19.97
N GLY A 174 0.80 14.62 20.56
CA GLY A 174 0.88 15.22 21.90
C GLY A 174 0.77 14.19 23.03
N SER A 175 0.87 12.90 22.71
CA SER A 175 0.98 11.77 23.64
C SER A 175 2.24 10.96 23.33
N GLN A 176 2.43 9.83 24.01
CA GLN A 176 3.60 8.97 23.81
C GLN A 176 3.18 7.51 23.72
N ASP A 177 3.72 6.81 22.73
CA ASP A 177 3.64 5.38 22.65
C ASP A 177 4.67 4.74 23.58
N ALA A 178 4.28 3.67 24.23
CA ALA A 178 5.21 2.75 24.86
C ALA A 178 5.87 1.89 23.76
N VAL A 179 7.15 1.60 23.92
CA VAL A 179 7.89 0.81 22.93
C VAL A 179 8.49 -0.43 23.58
N ILE A 180 8.27 -1.59 22.94
CA ILE A 180 8.87 -2.86 23.32
C ILE A 180 9.72 -3.42 22.17
N VAL A 181 10.91 -3.94 22.50
CA VAL A 181 11.73 -4.71 21.56
C VAL A 181 11.67 -6.17 21.97
N VAL A 182 11.18 -6.98 21.04
CA VAL A 182 11.07 -8.43 21.18
C VAL A 182 12.31 -9.07 20.56
N ASP A 183 13.03 -9.85 21.34
CA ASP A 183 14.26 -10.54 20.96
C ASP A 183 14.40 -11.88 21.72
N ASP A 184 15.56 -12.50 21.68
CA ASP A 184 15.88 -13.79 22.30
C ASP A 184 15.75 -13.82 23.84
N ARG A 185 15.52 -12.69 24.50
CA ARG A 185 15.20 -12.63 25.94
C ARG A 185 13.78 -13.11 26.26
N PHE A 186 12.90 -13.14 25.30
CA PHE A 186 11.54 -13.64 25.45
C PHE A 186 11.47 -15.14 25.15
N PRO A 187 10.59 -15.91 25.82
CA PRO A 187 10.39 -17.32 25.54
C PRO A 187 9.96 -17.54 24.09
N ALA A 188 10.72 -18.33 23.34
CA ALA A 188 10.42 -18.61 21.93
C ALA A 188 9.26 -19.62 21.79
N LEU A 189 8.38 -19.34 20.81
CA LEU A 189 7.39 -20.31 20.36
C LEU A 189 8.10 -21.48 19.67
N ARG A 190 7.83 -22.69 20.11
CA ARG A 190 8.34 -23.93 19.52
C ARG A 190 7.22 -24.68 18.82
N SER A 191 6.73 -24.12 17.71
CA SER A 191 5.77 -24.84 16.84
C SER A 191 6.45 -26.07 16.25
N LYS A 192 5.81 -27.25 16.46
CA LYS A 192 6.28 -28.52 15.90
C LYS A 192 5.06 -29.39 15.61
N ARG A 193 4.88 -29.72 14.34
CA ARG A 193 3.81 -30.61 13.91
C ARG A 193 3.87 -31.95 14.66
N GLY A 194 2.73 -32.41 15.15
CA GLY A 194 2.56 -33.67 15.84
C GLY A 194 2.81 -33.62 17.36
N ASN A 195 3.01 -32.41 17.93
CA ASN A 195 3.19 -32.25 19.38
C ASN A 195 1.86 -32.18 20.14
N GLY A 196 0.72 -31.99 19.44
CA GLY A 196 -0.62 -31.86 20.02
C GLY A 196 -0.92 -30.47 20.59
N GLU A 197 -0.08 -29.47 20.32
CA GLU A 197 -0.30 -28.07 20.66
C GLU A 197 -0.75 -27.32 19.42
N ILE A 198 -1.78 -26.50 19.52
CA ILE A 198 -2.29 -25.65 18.43
C ILE A 198 -2.41 -24.23 18.96
N HIS A 199 -1.72 -23.30 18.32
CA HIS A 199 -1.65 -21.90 18.75
C HIS A 199 -2.71 -21.06 18.05
N THR A 200 -3.83 -20.87 18.71
CA THR A 200 -5.03 -20.21 18.14
C THR A 200 -4.81 -18.75 17.76
N TYR A 201 -3.84 -18.05 18.35
CA TYR A 201 -3.55 -16.66 18.05
C TYR A 201 -3.15 -16.44 16.57
N GLY A 202 -2.51 -17.43 15.94
CA GLY A 202 -2.17 -17.38 14.51
C GLY A 202 -3.34 -17.64 13.55
N ILE A 203 -4.54 -17.90 14.07
CA ILE A 203 -5.71 -18.30 13.29
C ILE A 203 -6.67 -17.11 13.17
N GLU A 204 -7.10 -16.79 11.95
CA GLU A 204 -8.10 -15.76 11.70
C GLU A 204 -9.49 -16.24 12.16
N THR A 205 -10.10 -15.50 13.08
CA THR A 205 -11.39 -15.90 13.69
C THR A 205 -12.61 -15.22 13.07
N ARG A 206 -12.42 -14.17 12.28
CA ARG A 206 -13.51 -13.42 11.65
C ARG A 206 -13.89 -14.03 10.31
N GLN A 207 -15.18 -14.09 10.04
CA GLN A 207 -15.68 -14.40 8.70
C GLN A 207 -15.41 -13.21 7.78
N THR A 208 -14.46 -13.37 6.88
CA THR A 208 -14.04 -12.34 5.92
C THR A 208 -13.97 -12.95 4.52
N SER A 209 -13.84 -12.11 3.52
CA SER A 209 -13.57 -12.55 2.15
C SER A 209 -12.25 -13.35 2.01
N ARG A 210 -11.38 -13.34 3.01
CA ARG A 210 -10.21 -14.24 3.07
C ARG A 210 -10.57 -15.67 3.46
N GLN A 211 -11.60 -15.86 4.29
CA GLN A 211 -12.10 -17.18 4.67
C GLN A 211 -13.01 -17.79 3.61
N ILE A 212 -13.76 -16.97 2.88
CA ILE A 212 -14.62 -17.39 1.79
C ILE A 212 -14.64 -16.32 0.69
N SER A 213 -14.26 -16.69 -0.53
CA SER A 213 -14.18 -15.76 -1.66
C SER A 213 -14.70 -16.41 -2.93
N PRO A 214 -15.53 -15.73 -3.73
CA PRO A 214 -15.94 -16.24 -5.03
C PRO A 214 -14.76 -16.21 -6.00
N ILE A 215 -14.56 -17.32 -6.72
CA ILE A 215 -13.65 -17.38 -7.88
C ILE A 215 -14.44 -17.14 -9.17
N SER A 216 -15.61 -17.77 -9.26
CA SER A 216 -16.55 -17.67 -10.38
C SER A 216 -17.99 -17.78 -9.83
N ASP A 217 -18.97 -17.74 -10.72
CA ASP A 217 -20.40 -17.93 -10.38
C ASP A 217 -20.69 -19.29 -9.72
N SER A 218 -19.82 -20.29 -9.93
CA SER A 218 -20.00 -21.65 -9.44
C SER A 218 -18.90 -22.15 -8.50
N GLU A 219 -17.85 -21.39 -8.26
CA GLU A 219 -16.72 -21.83 -7.46
C GLU A 219 -16.43 -20.85 -6.33
N LEU A 220 -16.28 -21.40 -5.13
CA LEU A 220 -15.85 -20.68 -3.92
C LEU A 220 -14.48 -21.19 -3.46
N ASP A 221 -13.60 -20.25 -3.11
CA ASP A 221 -12.35 -20.50 -2.42
C ASP A 221 -12.54 -20.32 -0.93
N PHE A 222 -12.20 -21.34 -0.15
CA PHE A 222 -12.15 -21.26 1.30
C PHE A 222 -10.69 -21.22 1.74
N GLY A 223 -10.35 -20.19 2.51
CA GLY A 223 -9.00 -19.94 3.03
C GLY A 223 -8.93 -20.09 4.54
N ALA A 224 -7.82 -20.62 5.04
CA ALA A 224 -7.51 -20.73 6.46
C ALA A 224 -6.02 -20.44 6.68
N LYS A 225 -5.65 -19.96 7.87
CA LYS A 225 -4.31 -19.57 8.25
C LYS A 225 -3.93 -20.22 9.58
N ALA A 226 -2.68 -20.67 9.73
CA ALA A 226 -2.10 -21.15 10.98
C ALA A 226 -0.63 -20.74 11.07
N TYR A 227 -0.02 -20.80 12.26
CA TYR A 227 1.42 -20.62 12.37
C TYR A 227 2.17 -21.72 11.62
N LYS A 228 3.32 -21.35 11.07
CA LYS A 228 4.18 -22.27 10.34
C LYS A 228 4.62 -23.45 11.20
N ASN A 229 4.46 -24.65 10.68
CA ASN A 229 4.74 -25.92 11.37
C ASN A 229 3.91 -26.16 12.67
N ASP A 230 2.79 -25.49 12.85
CA ASP A 230 1.95 -25.63 14.04
C ASP A 230 0.90 -26.72 13.91
N VAL A 231 0.34 -26.91 12.73
CA VAL A 231 -0.70 -27.89 12.49
C VAL A 231 -0.31 -28.92 11.43
N GLN A 232 -0.76 -30.16 11.60
CA GLN A 232 -0.53 -31.21 10.59
C GLN A 232 -1.51 -31.11 9.43
N THR A 233 -2.75 -30.68 9.71
CA THR A 233 -3.81 -30.64 8.71
C THR A 233 -4.89 -29.64 9.09
N VAL A 234 -5.42 -28.95 8.09
CA VAL A 234 -6.65 -28.15 8.22
C VAL A 234 -7.74 -28.77 7.36
N TYR A 235 -8.96 -28.79 7.87
CA TYR A 235 -10.14 -29.27 7.15
C TYR A 235 -11.21 -28.17 7.13
N LEU A 236 -11.92 -28.08 6.04
CA LEU A 236 -13.19 -27.38 5.91
C LEU A 236 -14.32 -28.38 6.14
N ILE A 237 -15.23 -28.07 7.01
CA ILE A 237 -16.53 -28.75 7.10
C ILE A 237 -17.58 -27.91 6.44
N LEU A 238 -18.18 -28.43 5.41
CA LEU A 238 -19.19 -27.75 4.62
C LEU A 238 -20.42 -28.66 4.49
N GLN A 239 -21.54 -28.19 5.03
CA GLN A 239 -22.77 -28.99 5.07
C GLN A 239 -22.56 -30.41 5.64
N GLY A 240 -21.77 -30.53 6.72
CA GLY A 240 -21.45 -31.77 7.40
C GLY A 240 -20.48 -32.71 6.65
N ARG A 241 -19.92 -32.28 5.51
CA ARG A 241 -18.85 -33.01 4.80
C ARG A 241 -17.48 -32.43 5.13
N GLU A 242 -16.54 -33.31 5.38
CA GLU A 242 -15.16 -32.95 5.67
C GLU A 242 -14.34 -32.89 4.37
N TYR A 243 -13.69 -31.75 4.12
CA TYR A 243 -12.80 -31.52 2.99
C TYR A 243 -11.42 -31.16 3.53
N LYS A 244 -10.41 -31.94 3.16
CA LYS A 244 -9.02 -31.65 3.50
C LYS A 244 -8.54 -30.45 2.68
N MET A 245 -8.09 -29.39 3.37
CA MET A 245 -7.50 -28.23 2.71
C MET A 245 -6.04 -28.49 2.30
N HIS A 246 -5.60 -27.80 1.28
CA HIS A 246 -4.25 -27.89 0.76
C HIS A 246 -3.40 -26.73 1.20
N LEU A 247 -2.16 -26.98 1.61
CA LEU A 247 -1.19 -25.92 1.82
C LEU A 247 -0.99 -25.21 0.47
N TYR A 248 -1.43 -23.98 0.39
CA TYR A 248 -1.40 -23.16 -0.83
C TYR A 248 -0.10 -22.35 -0.89
N ASP A 249 0.26 -21.75 0.25
CA ASP A 249 1.44 -20.90 0.39
C ASP A 249 1.92 -20.87 1.85
N GLN A 250 3.13 -20.35 2.05
CA GLN A 250 3.69 -20.12 3.38
C GLN A 250 4.68 -18.96 3.35
N ASN A 251 4.68 -18.15 4.41
CA ASN A 251 5.76 -17.22 4.68
C ASN A 251 6.64 -17.71 5.85
N ASP A 252 7.39 -16.82 6.50
CA ASP A 252 8.24 -17.22 7.63
C ASP A 252 7.45 -17.56 8.89
N VAL A 253 6.26 -16.98 9.03
CA VAL A 253 5.41 -17.01 10.22
C VAL A 253 4.21 -17.91 10.06
N PHE A 254 3.55 -17.87 8.89
CA PHE A 254 2.27 -18.51 8.65
C PHE A 254 2.30 -19.50 7.51
N GLU A 255 1.36 -20.43 7.58
CA GLU A 255 0.95 -21.34 6.51
C GLU A 255 -0.49 -20.99 6.13
N PHE A 256 -0.75 -20.91 4.81
CA PHE A 256 -2.05 -20.59 4.24
C PHE A 256 -2.62 -21.83 3.53
N TYR A 257 -3.83 -22.19 3.91
CA TYR A 257 -4.53 -23.37 3.41
C TYR A 257 -5.74 -22.93 2.62
N HIS A 258 -5.93 -23.52 1.44
CA HIS A 258 -7.06 -23.22 0.57
C HIS A 258 -7.71 -24.50 0.06
N ILE A 259 -9.00 -24.38 -0.26
CA ILE A 259 -9.74 -25.37 -1.02
C ILE A 259 -10.82 -24.70 -1.87
N ILE A 260 -10.88 -25.06 -3.14
CA ILE A 260 -11.90 -24.61 -4.07
C ILE A 260 -13.02 -25.64 -4.08
N VAL A 261 -14.24 -25.18 -3.89
CA VAL A 261 -15.44 -26.01 -3.86
C VAL A 261 -16.43 -25.53 -4.90
N ASP A 262 -17.01 -26.47 -5.66
CA ASP A 262 -18.15 -26.18 -6.53
C ASP A 262 -19.37 -25.84 -5.66
N SER A 263 -19.90 -24.65 -5.83
CA SER A 263 -21.03 -24.12 -5.06
C SER A 263 -22.39 -24.36 -5.71
N THR A 264 -22.43 -24.99 -6.90
CA THR A 264 -23.66 -25.17 -7.68
C THR A 264 -24.72 -25.90 -6.88
N ASP A 265 -24.35 -26.96 -6.19
CA ASP A 265 -25.25 -27.81 -5.39
C ASP A 265 -25.41 -27.34 -3.93
N LEU A 266 -24.72 -26.29 -3.51
CA LEU A 266 -24.89 -25.76 -2.15
C LEU A 266 -26.23 -25.01 -2.03
N PRO A 267 -26.92 -25.13 -0.89
CA PRO A 267 -28.13 -24.35 -0.62
C PRO A 267 -27.87 -22.85 -0.67
N GLN A 268 -28.94 -22.03 -0.79
CA GLN A 268 -28.84 -20.58 -0.78
C GLN A 268 -28.14 -20.05 0.46
N VAL A 269 -28.47 -20.58 1.60
CA VAL A 269 -27.77 -20.32 2.87
C VAL A 269 -27.16 -21.64 3.33
N PHE A 270 -25.86 -21.65 3.55
CA PHE A 270 -25.14 -22.81 4.01
C PHE A 270 -24.26 -22.51 5.24
N SER A 271 -23.90 -23.54 5.97
CA SER A 271 -23.04 -23.45 7.14
C SER A 271 -21.71 -24.15 6.91
N TYR A 272 -20.66 -23.59 7.50
CA TYR A 272 -19.32 -24.16 7.47
C TYR A 272 -18.55 -23.84 8.75
N TYR A 273 -17.44 -24.59 9.00
CA TYR A 273 -16.45 -24.32 10.03
C TYR A 273 -15.12 -24.97 9.64
N PHE A 274 -14.03 -24.57 10.32
CA PHE A 274 -12.73 -25.16 10.07
C PHE A 274 -12.33 -26.06 11.23
N ILE A 275 -11.54 -27.09 10.90
CA ILE A 275 -10.88 -27.94 11.90
C ILE A 275 -9.38 -27.82 11.72
N TYR A 276 -8.70 -27.48 12.80
CA TYR A 276 -7.24 -27.53 12.89
C TYR A 276 -6.85 -28.76 13.67
N GLN A 277 -5.97 -29.58 13.10
CA GLN A 277 -5.56 -30.86 13.69
C GLN A 277 -4.05 -30.91 13.84
N ASP A 278 -3.59 -31.24 15.05
CA ASP A 278 -2.20 -31.60 15.32
C ASP A 278 -2.09 -32.72 16.36
N GLY A 279 -1.22 -33.70 16.11
CA GLY A 279 -1.13 -34.92 16.93
C GLY A 279 -2.50 -35.60 17.06
N GLY A 280 -2.96 -35.81 18.26
CA GLY A 280 -4.30 -36.32 18.55
C GLY A 280 -5.35 -35.24 18.82
N LYS A 281 -4.95 -33.97 18.81
CA LYS A 281 -5.81 -32.82 19.13
C LYS A 281 -6.51 -32.30 17.89
N ARG A 282 -7.80 -31.95 18.02
CA ARG A 282 -8.60 -31.20 17.05
C ARG A 282 -9.24 -29.99 17.74
N ILE A 283 -9.16 -28.83 17.12
CA ILE A 283 -9.92 -27.66 17.52
C ILE A 283 -10.80 -27.20 16.36
N TYR A 284 -11.97 -26.69 16.69
CA TYR A 284 -13.00 -26.27 15.76
C TYR A 284 -13.11 -24.75 15.80
N LEU A 285 -12.89 -24.12 14.68
CA LEU A 285 -13.11 -22.68 14.51
C LEU A 285 -14.52 -22.43 13.98
N HIS A 286 -15.29 -21.64 14.71
CA HIS A 286 -16.66 -21.21 14.38
C HIS A 286 -16.83 -19.71 14.69
N ARG A 287 -18.00 -19.14 14.40
CA ARG A 287 -18.27 -17.70 14.54
C ARG A 287 -18.04 -17.09 15.93
N GLU A 288 -18.07 -17.90 16.99
CA GLU A 288 -17.85 -17.46 18.39
C GLU A 288 -16.45 -17.78 18.90
N GLY A 289 -15.53 -18.21 18.02
CA GLY A 289 -14.15 -18.58 18.35
C GLY A 289 -13.87 -20.07 18.25
N PHE A 290 -13.20 -20.65 19.25
CA PHE A 290 -12.72 -22.02 19.21
C PHE A 290 -13.45 -22.92 20.21
N SER A 291 -13.61 -24.20 19.86
CA SER A 291 -14.11 -25.25 20.76
C SER A 291 -13.37 -26.57 20.52
N GLU A 292 -13.40 -27.49 21.48
CA GLU A 292 -12.88 -28.85 21.31
C GLU A 292 -13.93 -29.81 20.72
N ASP A 293 -15.22 -29.43 20.77
CA ASP A 293 -16.35 -30.18 20.24
C ASP A 293 -17.10 -29.39 19.17
N ILE A 294 -17.75 -30.12 18.25
CA ILE A 294 -18.59 -29.53 17.22
C ILE A 294 -19.90 -29.00 17.83
N ASP A 295 -20.18 -27.75 17.59
CA ASP A 295 -21.49 -27.13 17.82
C ASP A 295 -22.00 -26.54 16.50
N GLU A 296 -22.89 -27.25 15.81
CA GLU A 296 -23.45 -26.82 14.53
C GLU A 296 -24.22 -25.49 14.62
N GLN A 297 -24.72 -25.11 15.81
CA GLN A 297 -25.41 -23.84 16.01
C GLN A 297 -24.44 -22.64 15.95
N LYS A 298 -23.16 -22.89 16.23
CA LYS A 298 -22.09 -21.88 16.17
C LYS A 298 -21.37 -21.81 14.84
N ALA A 299 -21.67 -22.70 13.90
CA ALA A 299 -21.05 -22.67 12.58
C ALA A 299 -21.18 -21.29 11.91
N PHE A 300 -20.18 -20.91 11.13
CA PHE A 300 -20.32 -19.77 10.23
C PHE A 300 -21.49 -20.04 9.27
N ARG A 301 -22.23 -18.99 8.95
CA ARG A 301 -23.30 -19.04 7.97
C ARG A 301 -23.01 -18.09 6.84
N PHE A 302 -23.25 -18.53 5.64
CA PHE A 302 -23.02 -17.73 4.45
C PHE A 302 -24.27 -17.77 3.56
N ASP A 303 -24.73 -16.59 3.13
CA ASP A 303 -25.80 -16.44 2.15
C ASP A 303 -25.18 -16.14 0.77
N LYS A 304 -25.50 -16.97 -0.23
CA LYS A 304 -25.03 -16.74 -1.61
C LYS A 304 -25.47 -15.39 -2.19
N ASN A 305 -26.53 -14.78 -1.64
CA ASN A 305 -26.88 -13.41 -2.01
C ASN A 305 -25.79 -12.40 -1.66
N ASP A 306 -24.90 -12.70 -0.72
CA ASP A 306 -23.81 -11.80 -0.35
C ASP A 306 -22.58 -11.93 -1.27
N LEU A 307 -22.54 -12.93 -2.16
CA LEU A 307 -21.44 -13.11 -3.12
C LEU A 307 -21.21 -11.86 -3.96
N HIS A 308 -22.27 -11.18 -4.38
CA HIS A 308 -22.15 -9.97 -5.18
C HIS A 308 -21.39 -8.84 -4.46
N LYS A 309 -21.43 -8.81 -3.12
CA LYS A 309 -20.69 -7.81 -2.32
C LYS A 309 -19.19 -8.05 -2.35
N MET A 310 -18.78 -9.31 -2.51
CA MET A 310 -17.38 -9.74 -2.57
C MET A 310 -16.78 -9.67 -3.98
N MET A 311 -17.61 -9.46 -5.00
CA MET A 311 -17.14 -9.35 -6.39
C MET A 311 -16.51 -7.99 -6.63
N THR A 312 -15.33 -8.00 -7.21
CA THR A 312 -14.68 -6.79 -7.72
C THR A 312 -15.14 -6.51 -9.15
N PRO A 313 -15.09 -5.27 -9.63
CA PRO A 313 -15.52 -4.94 -10.99
C PRO A 313 -14.76 -5.74 -12.04
N ASP A 314 -15.50 -6.45 -12.89
CA ASP A 314 -14.87 -7.34 -13.88
C ASP A 314 -14.04 -6.57 -14.91
N TRP A 315 -14.53 -5.39 -15.33
CA TRP A 315 -13.81 -4.53 -16.26
C TRP A 315 -12.41 -4.13 -15.74
N ALA A 316 -12.24 -3.97 -14.42
CA ALA A 316 -10.98 -3.59 -13.81
C ALA A 316 -9.90 -4.69 -13.95
N LYS A 317 -10.28 -5.98 -13.85
CA LYS A 317 -9.37 -7.13 -13.98
C LYS A 317 -8.65 -7.18 -15.34
N HIS A 318 -9.21 -6.53 -16.34
CA HIS A 318 -8.71 -6.54 -17.72
C HIS A 318 -7.93 -5.30 -18.09
N GLY A 319 -7.90 -4.29 -17.21
CA GLY A 319 -7.44 -2.96 -17.50
C GLY A 319 -5.93 -2.75 -17.42
N ILE A 320 -5.50 -1.66 -18.05
CA ILE A 320 -4.21 -0.98 -17.87
C ILE A 320 -4.54 0.43 -17.40
N ILE A 321 -4.12 0.79 -16.19
CA ILE A 321 -4.32 2.12 -15.62
C ILE A 321 -3.23 3.06 -16.11
N TYR A 322 -3.64 4.28 -16.50
CA TYR A 322 -2.74 5.37 -16.82
C TYR A 322 -3.09 6.59 -15.96
N GLN A 323 -2.18 6.95 -15.05
CA GLN A 323 -2.36 8.09 -14.15
C GLN A 323 -1.98 9.39 -14.82
N ILE A 324 -2.85 10.40 -14.73
CA ILE A 324 -2.66 11.75 -15.27
C ILE A 324 -2.66 12.77 -14.14
N PHE A 325 -1.54 13.50 -14.01
CA PHE A 325 -1.45 14.74 -13.23
C PHE A 325 -1.78 15.90 -14.18
N CYS A 326 -3.00 16.45 -14.10
CA CYS A 326 -3.59 17.29 -15.13
C CYS A 326 -2.72 18.50 -15.50
N ASP A 327 -2.24 19.27 -14.51
CA ASP A 327 -1.36 20.45 -14.72
C ASP A 327 -0.10 20.16 -15.55
N ARG A 328 0.36 18.90 -15.57
CA ARG A 328 1.63 18.47 -16.17
C ARG A 328 1.47 17.59 -17.41
N PHE A 329 0.24 17.30 -17.84
CA PHE A 329 0.01 16.38 -18.95
C PHE A 329 0.01 17.07 -20.32
N CYS A 330 -0.89 18.02 -20.53
CA CYS A 330 -0.96 18.75 -21.80
C CYS A 330 -1.74 20.06 -21.66
N ASN A 331 -1.14 21.18 -22.07
CA ASN A 331 -1.79 22.49 -22.14
C ASN A 331 -2.56 22.61 -23.46
N GLY A 332 -3.85 22.35 -23.44
CA GLY A 332 -4.73 22.33 -24.63
C GLY A 332 -5.39 23.67 -24.92
N LYS A 333 -5.60 24.52 -23.89
CA LYS A 333 -6.34 25.77 -24.03
C LYS A 333 -5.71 26.89 -23.19
N HIS A 334 -4.77 27.62 -23.78
CA HIS A 334 -4.02 28.68 -23.08
C HIS A 334 -4.89 29.75 -22.35
N ALA A 335 -6.17 29.88 -22.70
CA ALA A 335 -7.08 30.78 -22.01
C ALA A 335 -7.45 30.30 -20.59
N LEU A 336 -7.14 29.05 -20.26
CA LEU A 336 -7.32 28.47 -18.92
C LEU A 336 -6.06 28.60 -18.05
N ASN A 337 -4.96 29.07 -18.61
CA ASN A 337 -3.73 29.22 -17.84
C ASN A 337 -3.94 30.14 -16.63
N PRO A 338 -3.43 29.76 -15.42
CA PRO A 338 -3.66 30.54 -14.23
C PRO A 338 -3.02 31.93 -14.29
N ASP A 339 -3.79 32.95 -13.95
CA ASP A 339 -3.34 34.32 -13.75
C ASP A 339 -3.29 34.73 -12.27
N PHE A 340 -3.76 33.81 -11.37
CA PHE A 340 -3.77 33.95 -9.93
C PHE A 340 -4.57 35.17 -9.44
N SER A 341 -5.64 35.53 -10.15
CA SER A 341 -6.53 36.66 -9.80
C SER A 341 -7.55 36.29 -8.74
N GLU A 342 -7.75 35.02 -8.44
CA GLU A 342 -8.69 34.55 -7.43
C GLU A 342 -8.23 34.93 -6.02
N TRP A 343 -9.19 35.24 -5.14
CA TRP A 343 -8.92 35.74 -3.80
C TRP A 343 -8.02 34.80 -2.97
N TYR A 344 -8.12 33.49 -3.18
CA TYR A 344 -7.35 32.52 -2.43
C TYR A 344 -5.86 32.48 -2.82
N TYR A 345 -5.44 33.14 -3.89
CA TYR A 345 -4.04 33.40 -4.24
C TYR A 345 -3.51 34.72 -3.69
N SER A 346 -4.29 35.43 -2.89
CA SER A 346 -3.92 36.74 -2.34
C SER A 346 -3.79 36.71 -0.82
N GLU A 347 -3.33 37.85 -0.24
CA GLU A 347 -3.22 38.04 1.21
C GLU A 347 -4.58 37.90 1.96
N GLN A 348 -5.71 37.83 1.24
CA GLN A 348 -7.00 37.56 1.85
C GLN A 348 -7.06 36.14 2.44
N ASN A 349 -6.39 35.20 1.81
CA ASN A 349 -6.17 33.86 2.32
C ASN A 349 -4.97 33.85 3.28
N TYR A 350 -5.14 34.46 4.43
CA TYR A 350 -4.04 34.76 5.35
C TYR A 350 -3.46 33.55 6.08
N LEU A 351 -4.10 32.40 6.02
CA LEU A 351 -3.56 31.12 6.54
C LEU A 351 -2.64 30.41 5.53
N SER A 352 -2.74 30.72 4.24
CA SER A 352 -1.80 30.23 3.24
C SER A 352 -0.57 31.14 3.17
N GLU A 353 0.59 30.60 3.53
CA GLU A 353 1.86 31.31 3.40
C GLU A 353 2.16 31.63 1.94
N ALA A 354 1.93 30.69 1.04
CA ALA A 354 2.19 30.87 -0.39
C ALA A 354 1.35 32.00 -0.99
N ALA A 355 0.08 32.14 -0.55
CA ALA A 355 -0.79 33.22 -0.98
C ALA A 355 -0.34 34.58 -0.40
N ARG A 356 0.01 34.64 0.90
CA ARG A 356 0.50 35.86 1.53
C ARG A 356 1.77 36.40 0.89
N GLU A 357 2.69 35.49 0.53
CA GLU A 357 3.99 35.85 -0.04
C GLU A 357 3.99 35.90 -1.56
N GLY A 358 2.87 35.60 -2.19
CA GLY A 358 2.72 35.61 -3.65
C GLY A 358 3.69 34.65 -4.33
N LYS A 359 3.79 33.40 -3.82
CA LYS A 359 4.75 32.39 -4.32
C LYS A 359 4.32 31.72 -5.63
N TYR A 360 3.03 31.80 -6.01
CA TYR A 360 2.50 31.14 -7.20
C TYR A 360 3.08 31.69 -8.50
N ARG A 361 3.44 30.80 -9.41
CA ARG A 361 4.03 31.15 -10.72
C ARG A 361 3.48 30.25 -11.81
N PHE A 362 3.09 30.85 -12.93
CA PHE A 362 2.83 30.15 -14.18
C PHE A 362 4.12 30.03 -15.00
N VAL A 363 4.49 28.82 -15.41
CA VAL A 363 5.65 28.54 -16.23
C VAL A 363 5.23 28.57 -17.70
N LYS A 364 5.62 29.62 -18.42
CA LYS A 364 5.22 29.83 -19.82
C LYS A 364 5.83 28.82 -20.79
N ASP A 365 7.07 28.40 -20.52
CA ASP A 365 7.75 27.38 -21.33
C ASP A 365 7.43 26.00 -20.75
N TRP A 366 6.59 25.25 -21.46
CA TRP A 366 6.21 23.89 -21.07
C TRP A 366 7.40 22.96 -20.82
N TYR A 367 8.51 23.17 -21.51
CA TYR A 367 9.70 22.34 -21.44
C TYR A 367 10.76 22.83 -20.45
N ASP A 368 10.53 23.93 -19.73
CA ASP A 368 11.42 24.42 -18.67
C ASP A 368 11.27 23.61 -17.38
N GLN A 369 11.74 22.36 -17.45
CA GLN A 369 11.67 21.40 -16.34
C GLN A 369 12.68 21.68 -15.23
N LYS A 370 13.75 22.47 -15.51
CA LYS A 370 14.80 22.77 -14.52
C LYS A 370 14.25 23.50 -13.31
N ARG A 371 13.21 24.30 -13.47
CA ARG A 371 12.55 25.02 -12.39
C ARG A 371 12.04 24.12 -11.29
N LEU A 372 11.58 22.90 -11.61
CA LEU A 372 11.09 21.94 -10.62
C LEU A 372 12.18 21.43 -9.65
N LYS A 373 13.45 21.67 -9.98
CA LYS A 373 14.60 21.36 -9.14
C LYS A 373 15.25 22.60 -8.53
N GLU A 374 15.37 23.69 -9.29
CA GLU A 374 16.22 24.84 -9.00
C GLU A 374 15.45 26.05 -8.41
N ASP A 375 14.14 26.17 -8.68
CA ASP A 375 13.33 27.30 -8.21
C ASP A 375 12.98 27.13 -6.71
N GLU A 376 13.17 28.16 -5.90
CA GLU A 376 12.80 28.19 -4.49
C GLU A 376 11.29 27.99 -4.26
N ASN A 377 10.46 28.42 -5.23
CA ASN A 377 9.01 28.26 -5.23
C ASN A 377 8.53 27.05 -6.05
N ARG A 378 9.38 26.03 -6.25
CA ARG A 378 9.12 24.89 -7.13
C ARG A 378 7.81 24.16 -6.88
N HIS A 379 7.35 24.10 -5.63
CA HIS A 379 6.07 23.47 -5.26
C HIS A 379 4.84 24.27 -5.69
N HIS A 380 4.99 25.57 -6.00
CA HIS A 380 3.94 26.49 -6.40
C HIS A 380 3.97 26.84 -7.91
N LEU A 381 4.66 26.02 -8.70
CA LEU A 381 4.75 26.19 -10.15
C LEU A 381 3.55 25.51 -10.83
N PHE A 382 2.90 26.22 -11.74
CA PHE A 382 1.82 25.73 -12.61
C PHE A 382 2.31 25.73 -14.06
N TYR A 383 2.01 24.67 -14.79
CA TYR A 383 2.35 24.54 -16.21
C TYR A 383 1.12 24.66 -17.13
N GLY A 384 -0.07 24.68 -16.56
CA GLY A 384 -1.32 24.93 -17.27
C GLY A 384 -1.83 23.79 -18.13
N GLY A 385 -1.51 22.54 -17.78
CA GLY A 385 -2.18 21.40 -18.36
C GLY A 385 -3.67 21.41 -17.98
N ASP A 386 -4.52 20.96 -18.92
CA ASP A 386 -5.97 21.08 -18.80
C ASP A 386 -6.72 19.89 -19.44
N LEU A 387 -8.03 19.77 -19.18
CA LEU A 387 -8.87 18.69 -19.69
C LEU A 387 -9.01 18.69 -21.23
N ILE A 388 -8.87 19.86 -21.85
CA ILE A 388 -8.90 19.97 -23.31
C ILE A 388 -7.62 19.38 -23.90
N GLY A 389 -6.48 19.61 -23.24
CA GLY A 389 -5.21 18.97 -23.57
C GLY A 389 -5.25 17.46 -23.41
N VAL A 390 -5.89 16.96 -22.35
CA VAL A 390 -6.13 15.51 -22.18
C VAL A 390 -6.99 14.97 -23.33
N GLU A 391 -8.08 15.65 -23.68
CA GLU A 391 -8.94 15.27 -24.77
C GLU A 391 -8.17 15.18 -26.11
N GLN A 392 -7.30 16.13 -26.39
CA GLN A 392 -6.45 16.13 -27.59
C GLN A 392 -5.50 14.94 -27.67
N LYS A 393 -5.19 14.31 -26.51
CA LYS A 393 -4.30 13.15 -26.43
C LYS A 393 -5.02 11.79 -26.37
N LEU A 394 -6.33 11.76 -26.59
CA LEU A 394 -7.12 10.52 -26.57
C LEU A 394 -6.55 9.45 -27.51
N GLU A 395 -6.19 9.81 -28.76
CA GLU A 395 -5.65 8.84 -29.70
C GLU A 395 -4.26 8.31 -29.30
N TYR A 396 -3.46 9.12 -28.59
CA TYR A 396 -2.19 8.68 -27.99
C TYR A 396 -2.45 7.59 -26.93
N LEU A 397 -3.38 7.82 -26.01
CA LEU A 397 -3.75 6.90 -24.94
C LEU A 397 -4.31 5.57 -25.50
N LYS A 398 -5.19 5.65 -26.50
CA LYS A 398 -5.69 4.49 -27.25
C LYS A 398 -4.56 3.73 -27.95
N GLY A 399 -3.66 4.45 -28.59
CA GLY A 399 -2.51 3.87 -29.30
C GLY A 399 -1.52 3.16 -28.38
N LEU A 400 -1.36 3.63 -27.14
CA LEU A 400 -0.59 2.97 -26.08
C LEU A 400 -1.30 1.68 -25.62
N GLY A 401 -2.62 1.69 -25.61
CA GLY A 401 -3.45 0.56 -25.17
C GLY A 401 -3.97 0.72 -23.75
N VAL A 402 -4.17 1.95 -23.29
CA VAL A 402 -4.77 2.27 -21.99
C VAL A 402 -6.24 1.89 -21.98
N ASP A 403 -6.72 1.39 -20.83
CA ASP A 403 -8.14 1.03 -20.62
C ASP A 403 -8.79 1.87 -19.52
N ILE A 404 -7.96 2.43 -18.61
CA ILE A 404 -8.45 3.14 -17.43
C ILE A 404 -7.59 4.40 -17.26
N ILE A 405 -8.23 5.55 -17.23
CA ILE A 405 -7.58 6.80 -16.83
C ILE A 405 -7.82 7.01 -15.35
N TYR A 406 -6.74 7.24 -14.61
CA TYR A 406 -6.76 7.70 -13.24
C TYR A 406 -6.29 9.16 -13.20
N PHE A 407 -7.19 10.07 -12.82
CA PHE A 407 -6.86 11.47 -12.60
C PHE A 407 -6.50 11.73 -11.15
N ASN A 408 -5.37 12.40 -10.89
CA ASN A 408 -5.18 13.13 -9.64
C ASN A 408 -6.32 14.15 -9.44
N PRO A 409 -6.54 14.71 -8.26
CA PRO A 409 -7.71 15.56 -8.01
C PRO A 409 -7.90 16.62 -9.09
N LEU A 410 -9.15 16.81 -9.53
CA LEU A 410 -9.53 17.77 -10.57
C LEU A 410 -10.36 18.94 -10.02
N VAL A 411 -10.73 18.85 -8.75
CA VAL A 411 -11.60 19.80 -8.06
C VAL A 411 -10.92 21.14 -7.82
N LYS A 412 -11.74 22.17 -7.64
CA LYS A 412 -11.24 23.53 -7.33
C LYS A 412 -10.39 23.53 -6.06
N ALA A 413 -9.15 24.02 -6.18
CA ALA A 413 -8.17 24.08 -5.09
C ALA A 413 -7.12 25.17 -5.36
N GLU A 414 -6.36 25.52 -4.32
CA GLU A 414 -5.28 26.52 -4.40
C GLU A 414 -4.01 25.94 -5.06
N SER A 415 -3.63 24.72 -4.71
CA SER A 415 -2.43 24.08 -5.21
C SER A 415 -2.55 23.56 -6.64
N ASN A 416 -1.41 23.23 -7.26
CA ASN A 416 -1.37 22.55 -8.56
C ASN A 416 -1.75 21.06 -8.48
N HIS A 417 -1.65 20.44 -7.28
CA HIS A 417 -1.99 19.04 -7.02
C HIS A 417 -3.45 18.83 -6.61
N LYS A 418 -4.16 19.87 -6.16
CA LYS A 418 -5.59 19.90 -5.85
C LYS A 418 -6.04 19.06 -4.64
N TYR A 419 -5.14 18.55 -3.79
CA TYR A 419 -5.54 17.87 -2.56
C TYR A 419 -6.11 18.83 -1.50
N ASP A 420 -5.77 20.11 -1.53
CA ASP A 420 -6.33 21.19 -0.72
C ASP A 420 -7.69 21.69 -1.27
N THR A 421 -8.67 20.81 -1.31
CA THR A 421 -9.96 21.02 -1.97
C THR A 421 -10.72 22.23 -1.42
N ILE A 422 -11.06 23.17 -2.28
CA ILE A 422 -11.94 24.32 -1.99
C ILE A 422 -13.40 23.96 -2.22
N ASP A 423 -13.71 23.29 -3.33
CA ASP A 423 -15.07 22.89 -3.70
C ASP A 423 -15.06 21.55 -4.45
N TYR A 424 -15.66 20.54 -3.83
CA TYR A 424 -15.74 19.18 -4.37
C TYR A 424 -16.68 19.02 -5.57
N PHE A 425 -17.56 19.97 -5.84
CA PHE A 425 -18.59 19.89 -6.89
C PHE A 425 -18.20 20.61 -8.19
N THR A 426 -17.07 21.30 -8.17
CA THR A 426 -16.65 22.15 -9.29
C THR A 426 -15.25 21.74 -9.74
N ILE A 427 -15.11 21.49 -11.04
CA ILE A 427 -13.81 21.33 -11.68
C ILE A 427 -13.01 22.63 -11.52
N ASP A 428 -11.71 22.51 -11.24
CA ASP A 428 -10.83 23.67 -11.14
C ASP A 428 -10.88 24.50 -12.43
N PRO A 429 -11.09 25.83 -12.34
CA PRO A 429 -11.24 26.68 -13.52
C PRO A 429 -10.02 26.68 -14.44
N HIS A 430 -8.82 26.36 -13.91
CA HIS A 430 -7.61 26.23 -14.71
C HIS A 430 -7.54 24.90 -15.47
N PHE A 431 -8.37 23.92 -15.10
CA PHE A 431 -8.49 22.64 -15.83
C PHE A 431 -9.66 22.65 -16.83
N GLY A 432 -10.68 23.48 -16.61
CA GLY A 432 -11.86 23.57 -17.45
C GLY A 432 -13.14 23.75 -16.65
N SER A 433 -14.25 23.25 -17.18
CA SER A 433 -15.56 23.29 -16.54
C SER A 433 -16.10 21.89 -16.27
N ASN A 434 -17.19 21.79 -15.50
CA ASN A 434 -17.92 20.53 -15.29
C ASN A 434 -18.40 19.93 -16.63
N GLU A 435 -18.83 20.78 -17.57
CA GLU A 435 -19.26 20.38 -18.92
C GLU A 435 -18.09 19.83 -19.74
N ASP A 436 -16.89 20.42 -19.61
CA ASP A 436 -15.69 19.93 -20.27
C ASP A 436 -15.30 18.54 -19.75
N PHE A 437 -15.38 18.33 -18.44
CA PHE A 437 -15.09 17.02 -17.84
C PHE A 437 -16.14 15.98 -18.22
N LYS A 438 -17.43 16.30 -18.16
CA LYS A 438 -18.51 15.41 -18.58
C LYS A 438 -18.31 14.94 -20.04
N ARG A 439 -18.06 15.88 -20.95
CA ARG A 439 -17.77 15.59 -22.35
C ARG A 439 -16.51 14.69 -22.50
N LEU A 440 -15.48 14.93 -21.70
CA LEU A 440 -14.26 14.11 -21.73
C LEU A 440 -14.54 12.67 -21.30
N VAL A 441 -15.30 12.46 -20.21
CA VAL A 441 -15.72 11.13 -19.76
C VAL A 441 -16.54 10.41 -20.84
N GLU A 442 -17.52 11.09 -21.45
CA GLU A 442 -18.30 10.54 -22.55
C GLU A 442 -17.42 10.08 -23.73
N LYS A 443 -16.37 10.84 -24.06
CA LYS A 443 -15.39 10.47 -25.09
C LYS A 443 -14.52 9.29 -24.71
N PHE A 444 -14.10 9.21 -23.44
CA PHE A 444 -13.37 8.04 -22.94
C PHE A 444 -14.25 6.80 -23.01
N HIS A 445 -15.49 6.87 -22.53
CA HIS A 445 -16.43 5.74 -22.60
C HIS A 445 -16.72 5.31 -24.05
N ALA A 446 -16.87 6.25 -24.96
CA ALA A 446 -17.01 5.94 -26.39
C ALA A 446 -15.76 5.26 -27.01
N ALA A 447 -14.64 5.33 -26.34
CA ALA A 447 -13.38 4.67 -26.69
C ALA A 447 -13.09 3.40 -25.84
N ASP A 448 -14.07 2.91 -25.08
CA ASP A 448 -13.95 1.80 -24.13
C ASP A 448 -12.87 2.06 -23.02
N ILE A 449 -12.69 3.31 -22.62
CA ILE A 449 -11.78 3.73 -21.55
C ILE A 449 -12.60 4.15 -20.33
N LYS A 450 -12.29 3.58 -19.17
CA LYS A 450 -12.88 3.88 -17.88
C LYS A 450 -12.18 5.06 -17.19
N VAL A 451 -12.88 5.73 -16.27
CA VAL A 451 -12.34 6.93 -15.58
C VAL A 451 -12.43 6.77 -14.07
N ILE A 452 -11.28 6.93 -13.40
CA ILE A 452 -11.13 6.98 -11.95
C ILE A 452 -10.68 8.40 -11.56
N VAL A 453 -11.24 8.95 -10.49
CA VAL A 453 -10.89 10.28 -9.98
C VAL A 453 -10.45 10.18 -8.51
N ASP A 454 -9.48 11.00 -8.15
CA ASP A 454 -8.86 11.07 -6.83
C ASP A 454 -9.58 12.07 -5.92
N PHE A 455 -9.76 11.69 -4.64
CA PHE A 455 -10.34 12.55 -3.62
C PHE A 455 -9.64 12.41 -2.27
N ALA A 456 -9.32 13.54 -1.64
CA ALA A 456 -8.97 13.63 -0.23
C ALA A 456 -10.25 13.93 0.57
N PHE A 457 -10.65 12.99 1.44
CA PHE A 457 -11.81 13.17 2.33
C PHE A 457 -11.40 13.39 3.79
N ASN A 458 -10.12 13.24 4.11
CA ASN A 458 -9.62 13.53 5.44
C ASN A 458 -9.69 15.04 5.79
N HIS A 459 -9.41 15.91 4.84
CA HIS A 459 -9.29 17.35 5.04
C HIS A 459 -9.88 18.15 3.87
N VAL A 460 -10.00 19.45 4.08
CA VAL A 460 -10.35 20.42 3.03
C VAL A 460 -9.26 21.49 2.94
N GLY A 461 -9.27 22.29 1.87
CA GLY A 461 -8.43 23.50 1.81
C GLY A 461 -8.96 24.61 2.73
N VAL A 462 -8.07 25.40 3.33
CA VAL A 462 -8.47 26.56 4.15
C VAL A 462 -9.35 27.55 3.41
N ALA A 463 -9.25 27.61 2.10
CA ALA A 463 -10.09 28.49 1.27
C ALA A 463 -11.48 27.89 0.99
N SER A 464 -11.81 26.69 1.51
CA SER A 464 -13.15 26.11 1.40
C SER A 464 -14.20 26.98 2.09
N GLN A 465 -15.43 27.00 1.54
CA GLN A 465 -16.53 27.76 2.12
C GLN A 465 -16.79 27.36 3.57
N GLN A 466 -16.70 26.07 3.87
CA GLN A 466 -16.99 25.51 5.19
C GLN A 466 -15.99 26.03 6.22
N PHE A 467 -14.70 25.98 5.91
CA PHE A 467 -13.67 26.46 6.82
C PHE A 467 -13.68 27.99 6.95
N GLN A 468 -13.84 28.73 5.85
CA GLN A 468 -13.90 30.19 5.86
C GLN A 468 -15.09 30.74 6.66
N ASP A 469 -16.26 30.09 6.55
CA ASP A 469 -17.42 30.47 7.36
C ASP A 469 -17.17 30.22 8.86
N SER A 470 -16.57 29.07 9.20
CA SER A 470 -16.15 28.72 10.57
C SER A 470 -15.10 29.69 11.10
N LEU A 471 -14.10 30.02 10.30
CA LEU A 471 -13.01 30.92 10.64
C LEU A 471 -13.52 32.33 10.98
N GLN A 472 -14.52 32.81 10.22
CA GLN A 472 -15.08 34.14 10.37
C GLN A 472 -16.10 34.26 11.52
N LYS A 473 -16.99 33.26 11.67
CA LYS A 473 -18.12 33.30 12.59
C LYS A 473 -17.90 32.54 13.91
N GLY A 474 -16.87 31.68 13.96
CA GLY A 474 -16.63 30.80 15.10
C GLY A 474 -17.84 29.95 15.44
N PRO A 475 -18.22 29.82 16.71
CA PRO A 475 -19.34 28.99 17.14
C PRO A 475 -20.72 29.34 16.52
N ASP A 476 -20.87 30.52 15.91
CA ASP A 476 -22.08 30.90 15.21
C ASP A 476 -22.14 30.35 13.76
N SER A 477 -21.09 29.76 13.27
CA SER A 477 -21.09 29.09 11.98
C SER A 477 -21.77 27.71 12.08
N LYS A 478 -22.62 27.41 11.10
CA LYS A 478 -23.19 26.07 10.97
C LYS A 478 -22.13 24.98 10.68
N TYR A 479 -20.96 25.38 10.18
CA TYR A 479 -19.85 24.47 9.89
C TYR A 479 -18.82 24.40 11.02
N TYR A 480 -19.02 25.06 12.16
CA TYR A 480 -18.03 25.13 13.23
C TYR A 480 -17.65 23.73 13.74
N LYS A 481 -18.63 22.85 13.89
CA LYS A 481 -18.43 21.45 14.30
C LYS A 481 -17.87 20.52 13.21
N TRP A 482 -17.63 21.02 11.99
CA TRP A 482 -16.98 20.24 10.94
C TRP A 482 -15.48 20.12 11.17
N PHE A 483 -14.94 20.94 12.09
CA PHE A 483 -13.53 21.05 12.39
C PHE A 483 -13.31 20.98 13.90
N GLU A 484 -12.21 20.39 14.33
CA GLU A 484 -11.79 20.42 15.73
C GLU A 484 -11.08 21.75 16.04
N TRP A 485 -11.78 22.66 16.68
CA TRP A 485 -11.23 23.94 17.14
C TRP A 485 -10.70 23.83 18.56
N LYS A 486 -9.38 24.05 18.74
CA LYS A 486 -8.73 24.12 20.06
C LYS A 486 -8.75 25.53 20.63
N LYS A 487 -8.69 26.55 19.75
CA LYS A 487 -8.72 27.96 20.12
C LYS A 487 -9.28 28.83 18.99
N TRP A 488 -10.20 29.70 19.30
CA TRP A 488 -10.77 30.69 18.38
C TRP A 488 -10.97 32.05 19.09
N PRO A 489 -10.84 33.21 18.41
CA PRO A 489 -10.46 33.38 17.02
C PRO A 489 -8.95 33.21 16.74
N ILE A 490 -8.60 32.95 15.49
CA ILE A 490 -7.21 33.02 15.05
C ILE A 490 -6.79 34.48 14.94
N PRO A 491 -5.60 34.85 15.46
CA PRO A 491 -5.15 36.25 15.40
C PRO A 491 -4.88 36.68 13.93
N LYS A 492 -5.20 37.95 13.65
CA LYS A 492 -4.89 38.62 12.40
C LYS A 492 -4.25 39.96 12.66
N PRO A 493 -2.97 40.24 12.32
CA PRO A 493 -2.05 39.29 11.60
C PRO A 493 -1.67 38.09 12.44
N LEU A 494 -1.18 37.04 11.75
CA LEU A 494 -0.61 35.88 12.41
C LEU A 494 0.65 36.26 13.18
N PRO A 495 0.92 35.66 14.36
CA PRO A 495 2.20 35.81 15.05
C PRO A 495 3.34 35.14 14.26
N ASP A 496 4.58 35.59 14.45
CA ASP A 496 5.77 35.07 13.74
C ASP A 496 6.01 33.58 13.96
N ASN A 497 5.56 33.05 15.11
CA ASN A 497 5.65 31.64 15.47
C ASN A 497 4.27 30.95 15.44
N PHE A 498 3.45 31.29 14.45
CA PHE A 498 2.12 30.69 14.31
C PHE A 498 2.23 29.17 14.13
N ASP A 499 1.60 28.45 15.04
CA ASP A 499 1.43 27.01 14.98
C ASP A 499 -0.07 26.72 14.84
N PRO A 500 -0.54 26.19 13.70
CA PRO A 500 -1.96 25.95 13.46
C PRO A 500 -2.55 24.94 14.45
N LEU A 501 -1.77 23.94 14.88
CA LEU A 501 -2.22 22.90 15.82
C LEU A 501 -2.60 23.44 17.20
N GLN A 502 -2.24 24.69 17.55
CA GLN A 502 -2.73 25.35 18.75
C GLN A 502 -4.15 25.94 18.58
N TYR A 503 -4.65 26.03 17.34
CA TYR A 503 -5.94 26.66 17.03
C TYR A 503 -6.96 25.67 16.46
N TYR A 504 -6.55 24.77 15.58
CA TYR A 504 -7.40 23.76 14.96
C TYR A 504 -6.59 22.54 14.56
N GLN A 505 -7.25 21.40 14.44
CA GLN A 505 -6.63 20.20 13.91
C GLN A 505 -6.46 20.34 12.40
N CYS A 506 -5.27 19.97 11.90
CA CYS A 506 -4.94 20.00 10.49
C CYS A 506 -3.96 18.89 10.16
N TRP A 507 -4.04 18.41 8.93
CA TRP A 507 -3.25 17.28 8.44
C TRP A 507 -1.75 17.54 8.59
N TRP A 508 -1.08 16.74 9.44
CA TRP A 508 0.36 16.81 9.74
C TRP A 508 0.88 18.22 10.07
N GLY A 509 0.03 19.06 10.63
CA GLY A 509 0.39 20.44 10.98
C GLY A 509 0.40 21.43 9.81
N HIS A 510 -0.03 21.01 8.62
CA HIS A 510 -0.17 21.90 7.47
C HIS A 510 -1.36 22.86 7.64
N SER A 511 -1.07 24.14 7.88
CA SER A 511 -2.11 25.16 8.14
C SER A 511 -3.16 25.29 7.04
N THR A 512 -2.83 24.89 5.81
CA THR A 512 -3.71 24.95 4.66
C THR A 512 -4.68 23.77 4.53
N LEU A 513 -4.56 22.74 5.40
CA LEU A 513 -5.28 21.48 5.30
C LEU A 513 -6.02 21.14 6.61
N PRO A 514 -7.07 21.92 7.01
CA PRO A 514 -7.86 21.60 8.19
C PRO A 514 -8.58 20.26 8.03
N ASP A 515 -8.46 19.40 9.03
CA ASP A 515 -9.08 18.08 9.05
C ASP A 515 -10.58 18.18 9.27
N LEU A 516 -11.32 17.27 8.63
CA LEU A 516 -12.75 17.11 8.83
C LEU A 516 -13.02 16.23 10.06
N ASP A 517 -13.86 16.68 10.95
CA ASP A 517 -14.22 15.99 12.18
C ASP A 517 -15.40 15.02 11.95
N TYR A 518 -15.12 13.74 11.93
CA TYR A 518 -16.11 12.68 11.73
C TYR A 518 -16.81 12.23 13.02
N ASP A 519 -16.16 12.43 14.18
CA ASP A 519 -16.62 12.01 15.49
C ASP A 519 -16.40 13.09 16.52
N THR A 520 -17.46 13.83 16.86
CA THR A 520 -17.40 14.98 17.77
C THR A 520 -17.22 14.60 19.24
N SER A 521 -17.20 13.31 19.58
CA SER A 521 -17.06 12.83 20.97
C SER A 521 -15.64 12.92 21.51
N ARG A 522 -14.63 13.06 20.62
CA ARG A 522 -13.23 13.03 21.03
C ARG A 522 -12.34 13.85 20.09
N PRO A 523 -11.12 14.19 20.58
CA PRO A 523 -10.10 14.77 19.73
C PRO A 523 -9.87 13.89 18.50
N HIS A 524 -9.63 14.54 17.36
CA HIS A 524 -9.41 13.87 16.08
C HIS A 524 -8.31 12.80 16.21
N PRO A 525 -8.58 11.53 15.94
CA PRO A 525 -7.54 10.51 15.94
C PRO A 525 -6.67 10.68 14.70
N VAL A 526 -5.35 10.64 14.84
CA VAL A 526 -4.42 10.70 13.71
C VAL A 526 -4.52 9.45 12.84
N GLU A 527 -4.77 8.34 13.45
CA GLU A 527 -5.11 7.12 12.73
C GLU A 527 -6.49 6.66 13.16
N ASN A 528 -7.21 6.18 12.23
CA ASN A 528 -8.56 5.68 12.27
C ASN A 528 -8.78 4.58 13.33
N SER A 529 -8.57 4.94 14.58
CA SER A 529 -8.73 4.03 15.72
C SER A 529 -10.18 3.78 16.13
N ILE A 530 -11.13 4.54 15.55
CA ILE A 530 -12.55 4.40 15.85
C ILE A 530 -13.17 3.45 14.84
N THR A 531 -13.26 2.20 15.22
CA THR A 531 -13.84 1.15 14.38
C THR A 531 -15.33 0.94 14.62
N ASP A 532 -15.86 1.39 15.76
CA ASP A 532 -17.23 1.13 16.20
C ASP A 532 -18.09 2.39 16.13
N ILE A 533 -18.94 2.45 15.11
CA ILE A 533 -19.89 3.56 14.92
C ILE A 533 -20.85 3.75 16.10
N GLU A 534 -21.16 2.71 16.87
CA GLU A 534 -22.10 2.80 18.00
C GLU A 534 -21.48 3.59 19.17
N LYS A 535 -20.15 3.68 19.21
CA LYS A 535 -19.40 4.46 20.21
C LYS A 535 -19.05 5.88 19.77
N ALA A 536 -19.24 6.19 18.49
CA ALA A 536 -18.94 7.48 17.92
C ALA A 536 -20.12 8.46 18.06
N GLU A 537 -19.83 9.72 18.35
CA GLU A 537 -20.77 10.82 18.16
C GLU A 537 -20.66 11.34 16.73
N VAL A 538 -21.23 10.59 15.79
CA VAL A 538 -21.07 10.80 14.35
C VAL A 538 -21.48 12.19 13.92
N ASN A 539 -20.56 12.92 13.27
CA ASN A 539 -20.84 14.19 12.61
C ASN A 539 -21.62 13.95 11.31
N ARG A 540 -22.93 13.83 11.42
CA ARG A 540 -23.82 13.53 10.28
C ARG A 540 -23.70 14.54 9.15
N GLU A 541 -23.47 15.80 9.45
CA GLU A 541 -23.36 16.84 8.41
C GLU A 541 -22.12 16.62 7.54
N VAL A 542 -20.97 16.26 8.11
CA VAL A 542 -19.75 15.93 7.38
C VAL A 542 -19.95 14.65 6.56
N VAL A 543 -20.48 13.59 7.19
CA VAL A 543 -20.72 12.30 6.53
C VAL A 543 -21.66 12.46 5.33
N ASP A 544 -22.83 13.09 5.53
CA ASP A 544 -23.82 13.27 4.48
C ASP A 544 -23.31 14.16 3.34
N PHE A 545 -22.50 15.16 3.68
CA PHE A 545 -21.85 16.01 2.68
C PHE A 545 -20.91 15.19 1.79
N LEU A 546 -20.00 14.41 2.36
CA LEU A 546 -19.04 13.62 1.60
C LEU A 546 -19.70 12.49 0.78
N LEU A 547 -20.75 11.87 1.34
CA LEU A 547 -21.56 10.92 0.58
C LEU A 547 -22.27 11.61 -0.61
N SER A 548 -22.71 12.86 -0.42
CA SER A 548 -23.31 13.64 -1.52
C SER A 548 -22.31 13.98 -2.62
N VAL A 549 -21.03 14.22 -2.27
CA VAL A 549 -19.92 14.39 -3.22
C VAL A 549 -19.77 13.13 -4.08
N GLY A 550 -19.60 11.98 -3.46
CA GLY A 550 -19.43 10.73 -4.21
C GLY A 550 -20.61 10.45 -5.16
N LYS A 551 -21.84 10.61 -4.66
CA LYS A 551 -23.07 10.45 -5.48
C LYS A 551 -23.17 11.45 -6.61
N PHE A 552 -22.73 12.70 -6.40
CA PHE A 552 -22.71 13.73 -7.43
C PHE A 552 -21.80 13.32 -8.59
N TRP A 553 -20.57 12.92 -8.30
CA TRP A 553 -19.61 12.54 -9.33
C TRP A 553 -20.05 11.32 -10.14
N LEU A 554 -20.70 10.35 -9.50
CA LEU A 554 -21.27 9.19 -10.19
C LEU A 554 -22.44 9.56 -11.09
N ARG A 555 -23.34 10.44 -10.63
CA ARG A 555 -24.58 10.76 -11.37
C ARG A 555 -24.35 11.81 -12.45
N GLU A 556 -23.51 12.80 -12.18
CA GLU A 556 -23.28 13.92 -13.09
C GLU A 556 -22.27 13.58 -14.18
N PHE A 557 -21.20 12.84 -13.81
CA PHE A 557 -20.10 12.58 -14.72
C PHE A 557 -19.97 11.11 -15.13
N ASP A 558 -20.74 10.21 -14.52
CA ASP A 558 -20.69 8.76 -14.77
C ASP A 558 -19.27 8.16 -14.64
N ILE A 559 -18.46 8.64 -13.68
CA ILE A 559 -17.13 8.06 -13.43
C ILE A 559 -17.22 6.59 -13.03
N ASP A 560 -16.12 5.84 -13.20
CA ASP A 560 -16.10 4.39 -13.00
C ASP A 560 -15.37 3.99 -11.71
N GLY A 561 -14.69 4.92 -11.03
CA GLY A 561 -13.99 4.62 -9.80
C GLY A 561 -13.53 5.84 -9.02
N PHE A 562 -13.18 5.58 -7.76
CA PHE A 562 -12.53 6.53 -6.86
C PHE A 562 -11.18 5.98 -6.41
N ARG A 563 -10.16 6.80 -6.47
CA ARG A 563 -8.97 6.64 -5.64
C ARG A 563 -9.14 7.54 -4.42
N LEU A 564 -8.92 7.01 -3.24
CA LEU A 564 -9.18 7.69 -1.99
C LEU A 564 -7.86 7.93 -1.27
N ASP A 565 -7.57 9.22 -1.07
CA ASP A 565 -6.35 9.73 -0.46
C ASP A 565 -6.36 9.48 1.04
N VAL A 566 -5.22 9.08 1.61
CA VAL A 566 -5.00 8.81 3.05
C VAL A 566 -6.20 8.21 3.80
N PRO A 567 -6.80 7.11 3.30
CA PRO A 567 -8.02 6.56 3.89
C PRO A 567 -7.80 6.00 5.30
N ASN A 568 -6.56 5.73 5.69
CA ASN A 568 -6.18 5.34 7.04
C ASN A 568 -6.40 6.43 8.09
N GLU A 569 -6.56 7.68 7.67
CA GLU A 569 -6.86 8.81 8.55
C GLU A 569 -8.36 9.18 8.61
N VAL A 570 -9.22 8.33 8.04
CA VAL A 570 -10.68 8.46 8.02
C VAL A 570 -11.31 7.22 8.64
N PRO A 571 -12.37 7.33 9.48
CA PRO A 571 -12.95 6.18 10.18
C PRO A 571 -13.39 5.02 9.28
N PHE A 572 -13.06 3.77 9.66
CA PHE A 572 -13.44 2.56 8.92
C PHE A 572 -14.94 2.50 8.66
N TRP A 573 -15.77 2.85 9.65
CA TRP A 573 -17.23 2.86 9.51
C TRP A 573 -17.71 3.84 8.42
N PHE A 574 -16.99 4.95 8.17
CA PHE A 574 -17.32 5.84 7.07
C PHE A 574 -17.07 5.16 5.72
N TRP A 575 -15.97 4.45 5.56
CA TRP A 575 -15.67 3.75 4.31
C TRP A 575 -16.64 2.62 4.02
N GLU A 576 -17.14 1.94 5.06
CA GLU A 576 -18.19 0.94 4.91
C GLU A 576 -19.48 1.58 4.38
N ILE A 577 -19.92 2.68 4.98
CA ILE A 577 -21.08 3.45 4.52
C ILE A 577 -20.84 3.96 3.10
N PHE A 578 -19.67 4.55 2.84
CA PHE A 578 -19.33 5.10 1.52
C PHE A 578 -19.40 4.02 0.44
N ARG A 579 -18.78 2.85 0.69
CA ARG A 579 -18.86 1.73 -0.25
C ARG A 579 -20.31 1.32 -0.52
N GLN A 580 -21.10 1.10 0.51
CA GLN A 580 -22.50 0.69 0.37
C GLN A 580 -23.30 1.70 -0.46
N GLU A 581 -23.18 2.98 -0.16
CA GLU A 581 -23.88 4.07 -0.85
C GLU A 581 -23.43 4.24 -2.31
N MET A 582 -22.13 4.13 -2.59
CA MET A 582 -21.60 4.24 -3.97
C MET A 582 -21.97 3.02 -4.81
N LYS A 583 -21.85 1.80 -4.26
CA LYS A 583 -22.26 0.56 -4.96
C LYS A 583 -23.77 0.50 -5.22
N GLN A 584 -24.62 1.18 -4.44
CA GLN A 584 -26.05 1.34 -4.74
C GLN A 584 -26.30 2.24 -5.94
N VAL A 585 -25.46 3.26 -6.17
CA VAL A 585 -25.58 4.14 -7.34
C VAL A 585 -25.04 3.46 -8.60
N LYS A 586 -23.86 2.84 -8.50
CA LYS A 586 -23.18 2.14 -9.61
C LYS A 586 -22.51 0.88 -9.05
N SER A 587 -23.13 -0.28 -9.26
CA SER A 587 -22.75 -1.55 -8.62
C SER A 587 -21.32 -2.02 -8.97
N ASP A 588 -20.84 -1.68 -10.17
CA ASP A 588 -19.51 -2.03 -10.69
C ASP A 588 -18.46 -0.91 -10.53
N ILE A 589 -18.72 0.04 -9.62
CA ILE A 589 -17.72 1.07 -9.30
C ILE A 589 -16.47 0.47 -8.66
N TYR A 590 -15.29 0.95 -9.05
CA TYR A 590 -14.01 0.52 -8.51
C TYR A 590 -13.52 1.47 -7.42
N LEU A 591 -13.26 0.95 -6.21
CA LEU A 591 -12.80 1.71 -5.05
C LEU A 591 -11.37 1.32 -4.71
N VAL A 592 -10.46 2.29 -4.75
CA VAL A 592 -9.02 2.09 -4.50
C VAL A 592 -8.58 3.00 -3.35
N GLY A 593 -8.02 2.43 -2.28
CA GLY A 593 -7.42 3.18 -1.18
C GLY A 593 -5.91 3.43 -1.40
N GLU A 594 -5.41 4.55 -0.92
CA GLU A 594 -3.97 4.78 -0.80
C GLU A 594 -3.47 4.29 0.56
N ILE A 595 -2.88 3.13 0.62
CA ILE A 595 -2.30 2.56 1.86
C ILE A 595 -0.83 2.21 1.61
N TRP A 596 0.07 2.80 2.39
CA TRP A 596 1.52 2.62 2.25
C TRP A 596 2.06 1.41 3.04
N HIS A 597 1.39 1.07 4.14
CA HIS A 597 1.74 -0.03 5.03
C HIS A 597 0.90 -1.29 4.73
N GLU A 598 0.80 -2.20 5.68
CA GLU A 598 0.03 -3.46 5.55
C GLU A 598 -1.45 -3.18 5.28
N PRO A 599 -1.95 -3.50 4.08
CA PRO A 599 -3.29 -3.08 3.64
C PRO A 599 -4.40 -4.12 3.85
N GLU A 600 -4.13 -5.22 4.53
CA GLU A 600 -5.04 -6.37 4.60
C GLU A 600 -6.42 -6.03 5.16
N LYS A 601 -6.47 -5.10 6.12
CA LYS A 601 -7.73 -4.66 6.72
C LYS A 601 -8.62 -3.89 5.76
N TRP A 602 -7.99 -3.21 4.80
CA TRP A 602 -8.65 -2.30 3.87
C TRP A 602 -9.23 -3.00 2.65
N VAL A 603 -8.70 -4.20 2.31
CA VAL A 603 -9.01 -4.91 1.07
C VAL A 603 -9.98 -6.05 1.35
N ASN A 604 -11.27 -5.76 1.26
CA ASN A 604 -12.34 -6.72 1.49
C ASN A 604 -13.69 -6.17 0.96
N GLU A 605 -14.77 -6.91 1.23
CA GLU A 605 -16.13 -6.59 0.83
C GLU A 605 -16.73 -5.37 1.55
N CYS A 606 -16.13 -4.92 2.66
CA CYS A 606 -16.65 -3.80 3.45
C CYS A 606 -16.07 -2.46 3.00
N TYR A 607 -14.78 -2.42 2.55
CA TYR A 607 -14.08 -1.16 2.33
C TYR A 607 -13.67 -0.99 0.86
N PHE A 608 -12.49 -1.48 0.45
CA PHE A 608 -11.95 -1.22 -0.88
C PHE A 608 -11.86 -2.48 -1.72
N ASP A 609 -12.08 -2.34 -3.03
CA ASP A 609 -11.82 -3.40 -4.00
C ASP A 609 -10.32 -3.65 -4.14
N ALA A 610 -9.51 -2.60 -3.99
CA ALA A 610 -8.05 -2.64 -4.10
C ALA A 610 -7.39 -1.50 -3.30
N VAL A 611 -6.08 -1.56 -3.20
CA VAL A 611 -5.23 -0.42 -2.82
C VAL A 611 -4.18 -0.16 -3.90
N MET A 612 -3.56 1.02 -3.86
CA MET A 612 -2.29 1.25 -4.52
C MET A 612 -1.26 0.31 -3.87
N ASN A 613 -0.79 -0.68 -4.61
CA ASN A 613 -0.08 -1.84 -4.06
C ASN A 613 1.39 -1.50 -3.74
N TYR A 614 1.59 -0.59 -2.77
CA TYR A 614 2.92 -0.19 -2.32
C TYR A 614 3.63 -1.36 -1.63
N LYS A 615 3.02 -1.93 -0.59
CA LYS A 615 3.66 -2.90 0.31
C LYS A 615 4.06 -4.21 -0.38
N TYR A 616 3.12 -4.84 -1.10
CA TYR A 616 3.35 -6.18 -1.65
C TYR A 616 3.63 -6.21 -3.15
N PHE A 617 3.78 -5.05 -3.79
CA PHE A 617 4.24 -4.99 -5.18
C PHE A 617 5.37 -3.99 -5.36
N ARG A 618 5.15 -2.68 -5.09
CA ARG A 618 6.16 -1.65 -5.36
C ARG A 618 7.41 -1.84 -4.50
N GLU A 619 7.26 -2.05 -3.20
CA GLU A 619 8.39 -2.24 -2.29
C GLU A 619 9.26 -3.45 -2.70
N PRO A 620 8.72 -4.67 -2.91
CA PRO A 620 9.52 -5.78 -3.42
C PRO A 620 10.18 -5.51 -4.77
N VAL A 621 9.48 -4.83 -5.69
CA VAL A 621 10.03 -4.46 -7.01
C VAL A 621 11.20 -3.49 -6.85
N MET A 622 11.10 -2.49 -5.98
CA MET A 622 12.19 -1.57 -5.67
C MET A 622 13.41 -2.31 -5.11
N HIS A 623 13.20 -3.18 -4.11
CA HIS A 623 14.28 -3.95 -3.49
C HIS A 623 14.94 -4.95 -4.45
N PHE A 624 14.18 -5.55 -5.38
CA PHE A 624 14.71 -6.53 -6.31
C PHE A 624 15.42 -5.89 -7.51
N PHE A 625 14.78 -4.91 -8.19
CA PHE A 625 15.29 -4.33 -9.43
C PHE A 625 16.18 -3.10 -9.20
N ALA A 626 15.77 -2.15 -8.36
CA ALA A 626 16.45 -0.87 -8.19
C ALA A 626 17.54 -0.95 -7.11
N MET A 627 17.19 -1.25 -5.87
CA MET A 627 18.12 -1.31 -4.74
C MET A 627 18.99 -2.58 -4.77
N ARG A 628 18.53 -3.65 -5.44
CA ARG A 628 19.22 -4.93 -5.61
C ARG A 628 19.52 -5.67 -4.29
N GLN A 629 18.75 -5.38 -3.26
CA GLN A 629 18.86 -5.96 -1.92
C GLN A 629 18.28 -7.39 -1.87
N TYR A 630 17.12 -7.62 -2.49
CA TYR A 630 16.49 -8.94 -2.52
C TYR A 630 17.14 -9.87 -3.56
N ASP A 631 17.27 -11.13 -3.22
CA ASP A 631 17.43 -12.17 -4.20
C ASP A 631 16.05 -12.63 -4.73
N ALA A 632 16.03 -13.62 -5.63
CA ALA A 632 14.78 -14.09 -6.22
C ALA A 632 13.89 -14.83 -5.20
N VAL A 633 14.46 -15.45 -4.18
CA VAL A 633 13.72 -16.17 -3.13
C VAL A 633 12.99 -15.18 -2.24
N GLN A 634 13.72 -14.16 -1.74
CA GLN A 634 13.11 -13.12 -0.92
C GLN A 634 12.06 -12.32 -1.72
N PHE A 635 12.36 -11.98 -2.97
CA PHE A 635 11.43 -11.27 -3.83
C PHE A 635 10.11 -12.04 -4.03
N GLU A 636 10.21 -13.35 -4.41
CA GLU A 636 9.02 -14.19 -4.59
C GLU A 636 8.21 -14.33 -3.28
N LYS A 637 8.90 -14.48 -2.16
CA LYS A 637 8.29 -14.59 -0.84
C LYS A 637 7.40 -13.38 -0.51
N GLU A 638 7.90 -12.15 -0.66
CA GLU A 638 7.12 -10.94 -0.40
C GLU A 638 5.89 -10.83 -1.32
N LEU A 639 6.04 -11.21 -2.59
CA LEU A 639 4.92 -11.24 -3.53
C LEU A 639 3.85 -12.27 -3.15
N LEU A 640 4.27 -13.47 -2.74
CA LEU A 640 3.36 -14.53 -2.32
C LEU A 640 2.66 -14.16 -1.00
N THR A 641 3.36 -13.49 -0.09
CA THR A 641 2.73 -12.94 1.12
C THR A 641 1.54 -12.04 0.77
N GLY A 642 1.72 -11.11 -0.17
CA GLY A 642 0.62 -10.25 -0.63
C GLY A 642 -0.53 -11.05 -1.24
N LEU A 643 -0.22 -12.01 -2.13
CA LEU A 643 -1.24 -12.85 -2.75
C LEU A 643 -2.00 -13.72 -1.74
N ALA A 644 -1.34 -14.16 -0.66
CA ALA A 644 -1.97 -14.95 0.40
C ALA A 644 -2.85 -14.10 1.33
N HIS A 645 -2.51 -12.82 1.51
CA HIS A 645 -3.26 -11.91 2.37
C HIS A 645 -4.49 -11.31 1.72
N TYR A 646 -4.53 -11.22 0.38
CA TYR A 646 -5.69 -10.67 -0.31
C TYR A 646 -6.69 -11.76 -0.70
N PRO A 647 -8.00 -11.47 -0.62
CA PRO A 647 -9.00 -12.32 -1.27
C PRO A 647 -8.70 -12.45 -2.77
N TYR A 648 -9.01 -13.60 -3.36
CA TYR A 648 -8.68 -13.87 -4.78
C TYR A 648 -9.18 -12.78 -5.72
N GLN A 649 -10.45 -12.35 -5.56
CA GLN A 649 -11.05 -11.30 -6.39
C GLN A 649 -10.27 -9.99 -6.30
N ASN A 650 -9.89 -9.59 -5.08
CA ASN A 650 -9.17 -8.36 -4.81
C ASN A 650 -7.74 -8.42 -5.38
N SER A 651 -7.05 -9.56 -5.25
CA SER A 651 -5.70 -9.75 -5.84
C SER A 651 -5.67 -9.44 -7.34
N THR A 652 -6.74 -9.79 -8.07
CA THR A 652 -6.82 -9.56 -9.52
C THR A 652 -7.00 -8.10 -9.93
N VAL A 653 -7.42 -7.24 -8.99
CA VAL A 653 -7.66 -5.81 -9.23
C VAL A 653 -6.76 -4.88 -8.45
N MET A 654 -5.73 -5.39 -7.74
CA MET A 654 -4.75 -4.54 -7.05
C MET A 654 -4.02 -3.63 -8.02
N MET A 655 -3.88 -2.34 -7.67
CA MET A 655 -3.19 -1.34 -8.51
C MET A 655 -1.68 -1.48 -8.35
N ASN A 656 -1.03 -2.16 -9.27
CA ASN A 656 0.40 -2.44 -9.25
C ASN A 656 1.20 -1.32 -9.91
N LEU A 657 1.86 -0.50 -9.12
CA LEU A 657 2.63 0.66 -9.56
C LEU A 657 4.14 0.44 -9.47
N LEU A 658 4.90 0.96 -10.41
CA LEU A 658 6.35 1.13 -10.30
C LEU A 658 6.67 2.43 -9.56
N ASP A 659 5.95 3.49 -9.91
CA ASP A 659 5.97 4.80 -9.29
C ASP A 659 4.62 5.52 -9.43
N CYS A 660 4.52 6.71 -8.86
CA CYS A 660 3.37 7.60 -8.95
C CYS A 660 3.78 9.06 -8.69
N HIS A 661 2.80 9.93 -8.54
CA HIS A 661 3.04 11.37 -8.28
C HIS A 661 3.70 11.66 -6.91
N ASP A 662 3.72 10.73 -5.95
CA ASP A 662 4.32 10.86 -4.62
C ASP A 662 5.68 10.18 -4.48
N THR A 663 6.16 9.51 -5.51
CA THR A 663 7.41 8.75 -5.45
C THR A 663 8.38 9.17 -6.55
N HIS A 664 9.66 8.83 -6.36
CA HIS A 664 10.64 8.97 -7.44
C HIS A 664 10.20 8.18 -8.67
N ARG A 665 10.49 8.71 -9.86
CA ARG A 665 10.34 7.96 -11.11
C ARG A 665 11.17 6.68 -11.06
N PHE A 666 10.61 5.57 -11.50
CA PHE A 666 11.29 4.28 -11.41
C PHE A 666 12.57 4.24 -12.24
N LEU A 667 12.57 4.86 -13.42
CA LEU A 667 13.79 4.97 -14.25
C LEU A 667 14.92 5.72 -13.52
N GLN A 668 14.60 6.77 -12.75
CA GLN A 668 15.55 7.47 -11.87
C GLN A 668 16.09 6.52 -10.79
N SER A 669 15.22 5.73 -10.16
CA SER A 669 15.58 4.78 -9.09
C SER A 669 16.49 3.65 -9.58
N VAL A 670 16.36 3.23 -10.84
CA VAL A 670 17.28 2.26 -11.49
C VAL A 670 18.50 2.95 -12.14
N LYS A 671 18.78 4.22 -11.81
CA LYS A 671 19.93 4.99 -12.30
C LYS A 671 19.98 5.03 -13.85
N GLU A 672 18.83 5.32 -14.46
CA GLU A 672 18.65 5.44 -15.92
C GLU A 672 19.02 4.15 -16.70
N ASN A 673 18.99 3.00 -16.02
CA ASN A 673 19.28 1.72 -16.65
C ASN A 673 18.05 1.18 -17.41
N ASP A 674 18.01 1.40 -18.73
CA ASP A 674 16.93 0.97 -19.62
C ASP A 674 16.62 -0.55 -19.53
N SER A 675 17.65 -1.37 -19.32
CA SER A 675 17.45 -2.83 -19.21
C SER A 675 16.72 -3.20 -17.93
N LEU A 676 17.02 -2.55 -16.79
CA LEU A 676 16.33 -2.77 -15.52
C LEU A 676 14.91 -2.21 -15.56
N MET A 677 14.71 -1.04 -16.17
CA MET A 677 13.37 -0.48 -16.42
C MET A 677 12.52 -1.46 -17.23
N LYS A 678 13.02 -1.97 -18.35
CA LYS A 678 12.32 -2.95 -19.19
C LYS A 678 12.02 -4.25 -18.47
N LEU A 679 12.89 -4.71 -17.56
CA LEU A 679 12.62 -5.89 -16.74
C LEU A 679 11.49 -5.66 -15.75
N ALA A 680 11.46 -4.51 -15.07
CA ALA A 680 10.40 -4.16 -14.14
C ALA A 680 9.05 -4.02 -14.85
N ILE A 681 9.02 -3.39 -16.03
CA ILE A 681 7.83 -3.30 -16.87
C ILE A 681 7.33 -4.71 -17.28
N LEU A 682 8.24 -5.60 -17.72
CA LEU A 682 7.87 -6.97 -18.07
C LEU A 682 7.25 -7.69 -16.87
N PHE A 683 7.85 -7.53 -15.69
CA PHE A 683 7.30 -8.11 -14.47
C PHE A 683 5.91 -7.53 -14.16
N GLN A 684 5.76 -6.21 -14.15
CA GLN A 684 4.49 -5.52 -13.90
C GLN A 684 3.38 -6.01 -14.86
N MET A 685 3.69 -6.13 -16.16
CA MET A 685 2.74 -6.55 -17.19
C MET A 685 2.40 -8.05 -17.12
N THR A 686 3.17 -8.86 -16.40
CA THR A 686 2.97 -10.29 -16.31
C THR A 686 2.54 -10.78 -14.93
N PHE A 687 2.59 -9.92 -13.90
CA PHE A 687 2.17 -10.26 -12.55
C PHE A 687 0.63 -10.18 -12.38
N VAL A 688 0.12 -10.68 -11.23
CA VAL A 688 -1.30 -10.62 -10.84
C VAL A 688 -1.65 -9.18 -10.45
N GLY A 689 -2.85 -8.70 -10.78
CA GLY A 689 -3.31 -7.34 -10.53
C GLY A 689 -3.28 -6.46 -11.78
N ILE A 690 -3.57 -5.18 -11.64
CA ILE A 690 -3.71 -4.22 -12.73
C ILE A 690 -2.42 -3.41 -12.84
N PRO A 691 -1.71 -3.42 -13.97
CA PRO A 691 -0.56 -2.53 -14.21
C PRO A 691 -1.00 -1.06 -14.18
N HIS A 692 -0.26 -0.26 -13.43
CA HIS A 692 -0.42 1.18 -13.34
C HIS A 692 0.80 1.88 -13.96
N ILE A 693 0.56 2.82 -14.85
CA ILE A 693 1.56 3.62 -15.55
C ILE A 693 1.35 5.08 -15.14
N PHE A 694 2.33 5.72 -14.52
CA PHE A 694 2.30 7.15 -14.29
C PHE A 694 2.70 7.88 -15.57
N TYR A 695 1.97 8.92 -15.98
CA TYR A 695 2.21 9.63 -17.26
C TYR A 695 3.70 9.93 -17.47
N GLY A 696 4.18 9.62 -18.63
CA GLY A 696 5.58 9.84 -19.01
C GLY A 696 6.52 8.67 -18.71
N ASP A 697 6.15 7.66 -17.93
CA ASP A 697 6.99 6.48 -17.71
C ASP A 697 7.26 5.74 -19.02
N GLU A 698 6.24 5.71 -19.89
CA GLU A 698 6.33 5.05 -21.18
C GLU A 698 7.29 5.71 -22.16
N ILE A 699 7.71 6.94 -21.86
CA ILE A 699 8.72 7.66 -22.63
C ILE A 699 9.98 7.94 -21.83
N GLY A 700 10.12 7.35 -20.62
CA GLY A 700 11.32 7.44 -19.80
C GLY A 700 11.48 8.79 -19.08
N THR A 701 10.40 9.41 -18.64
CA THR A 701 10.47 10.64 -17.83
C THR A 701 11.24 10.38 -16.53
N LEU A 702 12.21 11.24 -16.23
CA LEU A 702 13.01 11.22 -15.02
C LEU A 702 12.41 12.14 -13.95
N GLY A 703 12.76 11.93 -12.70
CA GLY A 703 12.43 12.82 -11.60
C GLY A 703 12.67 12.20 -10.23
N GLY A 704 13.24 13.00 -9.34
CA GLY A 704 13.48 12.65 -7.94
C GLY A 704 12.26 12.87 -7.06
N ASN A 705 12.47 13.53 -5.90
CA ASN A 705 11.37 13.88 -4.98
C ASN A 705 10.40 14.89 -5.61
N ASP A 706 9.18 14.95 -5.07
CA ASP A 706 8.22 16.00 -5.39
C ASP A 706 8.86 17.42 -5.25
N PRO A 707 8.66 18.31 -6.23
CA PRO A 707 7.81 18.21 -7.42
C PRO A 707 8.57 17.75 -8.69
N GLU A 708 9.82 17.29 -8.57
CA GLU A 708 10.65 16.93 -9.73
C GLU A 708 10.10 15.69 -10.47
N ASN A 709 9.52 14.73 -9.75
CA ASN A 709 8.85 13.57 -10.32
C ASN A 709 7.60 13.94 -11.17
N ARG A 710 7.06 15.16 -10.99
CA ARG A 710 5.88 15.70 -11.68
C ARG A 710 6.27 16.61 -12.85
N ARG A 711 7.33 16.24 -13.61
CA ARG A 711 7.75 16.99 -14.80
C ARG A 711 6.65 17.01 -15.86
N PRO A 712 6.46 18.12 -16.59
CA PRO A 712 5.55 18.15 -17.73
C PRO A 712 5.89 17.07 -18.77
N MET A 713 4.84 16.48 -19.35
CA MET A 713 4.95 15.45 -20.37
C MET A 713 5.76 15.94 -21.56
N ASN A 714 6.74 15.18 -21.98
CA ASN A 714 7.55 15.51 -23.17
C ASN A 714 6.85 15.06 -24.45
N TRP A 715 6.03 15.91 -25.03
CA TRP A 715 5.33 15.62 -26.29
C TRP A 715 6.25 15.63 -27.53
N ASN A 716 7.53 16.02 -27.38
CA ASN A 716 8.55 15.95 -28.45
C ASN A 716 9.35 14.63 -28.39
N TYR A 717 8.90 13.65 -27.61
CA TYR A 717 9.58 12.36 -27.38
C TYR A 717 9.91 11.60 -28.67
N GLU A 718 9.20 11.84 -29.78
CA GLU A 718 9.44 11.19 -31.07
C GLU A 718 10.84 11.45 -31.64
N ASN A 719 11.51 12.50 -31.17
CA ASN A 719 12.88 12.85 -31.53
C ASN A 719 13.92 12.11 -30.66
N ASP A 720 13.51 11.34 -29.69
CA ASP A 720 14.33 10.54 -28.79
C ASP A 720 14.14 9.04 -29.05
N GLU A 721 15.16 8.40 -29.62
CA GLU A 721 15.11 6.96 -29.96
C GLU A 721 14.89 6.08 -28.74
N GLN A 722 15.39 6.45 -27.55
CA GLN A 722 15.20 5.67 -26.32
C GLN A 722 13.74 5.78 -25.84
N ALA A 723 13.18 6.98 -25.84
CA ALA A 723 11.78 7.21 -25.49
C ALA A 723 10.84 6.44 -26.45
N VAL A 724 11.07 6.50 -27.75
CA VAL A 724 10.31 5.75 -28.75
C VAL A 724 10.44 4.24 -28.54
N SER A 725 11.66 3.74 -28.29
CA SER A 725 11.91 2.32 -28.00
C SER A 725 11.16 1.85 -26.75
N LEU A 726 11.19 2.64 -25.68
CA LEU A 726 10.51 2.29 -24.41
C LEU A 726 8.99 2.30 -24.58
N LYS A 727 8.42 3.31 -25.24
CA LYS A 727 6.99 3.38 -25.54
C LYS A 727 6.52 2.18 -26.37
N ASN A 728 7.29 1.80 -27.39
CA ASN A 728 6.97 0.63 -28.21
C ASN A 728 7.00 -0.65 -27.37
N TYR A 729 7.94 -0.76 -26.45
CA TYR A 729 8.05 -1.89 -25.52
C TYR A 729 6.82 -1.99 -24.60
N TYR A 730 6.39 -0.89 -24.00
CA TYR A 730 5.13 -0.83 -23.24
C TYR A 730 3.93 -1.28 -24.08
N SER A 731 3.78 -0.71 -25.28
CA SER A 731 2.67 -1.05 -26.18
C SER A 731 2.67 -2.53 -26.58
N GLU A 732 3.84 -3.13 -26.79
CA GLU A 732 3.96 -4.55 -27.13
C GLU A 732 3.55 -5.44 -25.95
N LEU A 733 4.05 -5.15 -24.74
CA LEU A 733 3.69 -5.90 -23.55
C LEU A 733 2.21 -5.76 -23.17
N ILE A 734 1.64 -4.58 -23.32
CA ILE A 734 0.20 -4.33 -23.15
C ILE A 734 -0.60 -5.21 -24.13
N LYS A 735 -0.22 -5.27 -25.40
CA LYS A 735 -0.88 -6.12 -26.41
C LYS A 735 -0.76 -7.61 -26.06
N ILE A 736 0.41 -8.04 -25.57
CA ILE A 736 0.62 -9.42 -25.11
C ILE A 736 -0.31 -9.72 -23.94
N ARG A 737 -0.33 -8.88 -22.90
CA ARG A 737 -1.19 -9.05 -21.74
C ARG A 737 -2.68 -9.13 -22.14
N LYS A 738 -3.15 -8.21 -22.99
CA LYS A 738 -4.53 -8.19 -23.46
C LYS A 738 -4.96 -9.44 -24.24
N ARG A 739 -4.05 -10.02 -25.03
CA ARG A 739 -4.32 -11.24 -25.83
C ARG A 739 -4.34 -12.51 -25.00
N HIS A 740 -3.76 -12.50 -23.81
CA HIS A 740 -3.53 -13.69 -23.01
C HIS A 740 -4.26 -13.62 -21.66
N PRO A 741 -5.45 -14.26 -21.52
CA PRO A 741 -6.18 -14.31 -20.26
C PRO A 741 -5.33 -14.81 -19.08
N ALA A 742 -4.40 -15.73 -19.31
CA ALA A 742 -3.50 -16.20 -18.26
C ALA A 742 -2.67 -15.08 -17.61
N LEU A 743 -2.31 -14.02 -18.33
CA LEU A 743 -1.57 -12.89 -17.79
C LEU A 743 -2.45 -11.92 -16.98
N ARG A 744 -3.77 -11.91 -17.22
CA ARG A 744 -4.74 -11.06 -16.52
C ARG A 744 -5.37 -11.78 -15.33
N LEU A 745 -5.96 -12.95 -15.59
CA LEU A 745 -6.78 -13.71 -14.66
C LEU A 745 -6.09 -14.97 -14.10
N GLY A 746 -4.92 -15.34 -14.64
CA GLY A 746 -4.27 -16.58 -14.28
C GLY A 746 -3.68 -16.58 -12.87
N LYS A 747 -3.66 -17.74 -12.24
CA LYS A 747 -2.95 -17.94 -10.97
C LYS A 747 -1.45 -17.81 -11.17
N TYR A 748 -0.77 -17.28 -10.18
CA TYR A 748 0.69 -17.31 -10.07
C TYR A 748 1.11 -18.69 -9.54
N VAL A 749 2.03 -19.35 -10.21
CA VAL A 749 2.55 -20.63 -9.77
C VAL A 749 4.09 -20.58 -9.81
N PRO A 750 4.77 -20.64 -8.67
CA PRO A 750 6.23 -20.65 -8.58
C PRO A 750 6.85 -21.75 -9.45
N TYR A 751 8.00 -21.45 -10.06
CA TYR A 751 8.74 -22.45 -10.84
C TYR A 751 10.21 -22.53 -10.45
N LEU A 752 10.91 -21.40 -10.38
CA LEU A 752 12.34 -21.38 -10.02
C LEU A 752 12.76 -20.02 -9.45
N CYS A 753 13.41 -20.03 -8.29
CA CYS A 753 14.18 -18.92 -7.74
C CYS A 753 15.63 -19.33 -7.50
N ARG A 754 16.58 -18.59 -8.07
CA ARG A 754 18.02 -18.87 -7.92
C ARG A 754 18.87 -17.62 -8.11
N GLY A 755 19.48 -17.09 -7.06
CA GLY A 755 20.18 -15.81 -7.10
C GLY A 755 19.23 -14.70 -7.48
N LYS A 756 19.46 -14.02 -8.61
CA LYS A 756 18.51 -13.02 -9.13
C LYS A 756 17.78 -13.49 -10.42
N LEU A 757 17.67 -14.79 -10.60
CA LEU A 757 16.87 -15.42 -11.66
C LEU A 757 15.58 -15.93 -11.05
N ILE A 758 14.43 -15.43 -11.53
CA ILE A 758 13.09 -15.88 -11.15
C ILE A 758 12.34 -16.40 -12.38
N ALA A 759 11.60 -17.49 -12.21
CA ALA A 759 10.67 -17.99 -13.21
C ALA A 759 9.38 -18.47 -12.55
N PHE A 760 8.23 -18.11 -13.12
CA PHE A 760 6.92 -18.46 -12.63
C PHE A 760 5.94 -18.71 -13.76
N TRP A 761 4.94 -19.53 -13.49
CA TRP A 761 3.83 -19.75 -14.41
C TRP A 761 2.67 -18.82 -14.10
N ARG A 762 2.01 -18.35 -15.16
CA ARG A 762 0.66 -17.82 -15.13
C ARG A 762 -0.26 -18.84 -15.78
N VAL A 763 -1.25 -19.31 -15.01
CA VAL A 763 -2.13 -20.41 -15.43
C VAL A 763 -3.58 -19.99 -15.35
N TYR A 764 -4.29 -20.05 -16.48
CA TYR A 764 -5.70 -19.79 -16.57
C TYR A 764 -6.34 -20.82 -17.52
N ASN A 765 -7.24 -21.65 -16.98
CA ASN A 765 -7.82 -22.78 -17.73
C ASN A 765 -6.70 -23.61 -18.41
N GLU A 766 -6.77 -23.76 -19.71
CA GLU A 766 -5.82 -24.50 -20.54
C GLU A 766 -4.57 -23.68 -20.94
N GLU A 767 -4.61 -22.36 -20.72
CA GLU A 767 -3.49 -21.48 -21.09
C GLU A 767 -2.44 -21.43 -19.98
N LYS A 768 -1.19 -21.73 -20.35
CA LYS A 768 -0.03 -21.65 -19.45
C LYS A 768 1.06 -20.81 -20.08
N ILE A 769 1.53 -19.82 -19.35
CA ILE A 769 2.62 -18.92 -19.76
C ILE A 769 3.70 -18.92 -18.70
N LEU A 770 4.93 -19.30 -19.09
CA LEU A 770 6.11 -19.21 -18.24
C LEU A 770 6.76 -17.85 -18.44
N VAL A 771 6.89 -17.09 -17.36
CA VAL A 771 7.64 -15.83 -17.32
C VAL A 771 9.00 -16.12 -16.72
N VAL A 772 10.07 -15.66 -17.37
CA VAL A 772 11.45 -15.85 -16.89
C VAL A 772 12.14 -14.49 -16.86
N ILE A 773 12.71 -14.11 -15.72
CA ILE A 773 13.39 -12.84 -15.50
C ILE A 773 14.78 -13.09 -14.95
N ASN A 774 15.79 -12.64 -15.68
CA ASN A 774 17.18 -12.69 -15.24
C ASN A 774 17.66 -11.27 -14.87
N ASN A 775 17.58 -10.96 -13.58
CA ASN A 775 18.04 -9.67 -13.02
C ASN A 775 19.53 -9.71 -12.61
N GLU A 776 20.36 -10.49 -13.31
CA GLU A 776 21.82 -10.50 -13.19
C GLU A 776 22.46 -9.93 -14.47
N ASN A 777 23.69 -9.46 -14.38
CA ASN A 777 24.46 -8.95 -15.54
C ASN A 777 25.09 -10.07 -16.40
N ARG A 778 24.80 -11.32 -16.12
CA ARG A 778 25.37 -12.49 -16.82
C ARG A 778 24.31 -13.42 -17.36
N ARG A 779 24.69 -14.16 -18.40
CA ARG A 779 23.84 -15.16 -19.01
C ARG A 779 23.54 -16.31 -18.05
N ARG A 780 22.30 -16.77 -18.02
CA ARG A 780 21.83 -17.91 -17.21
C ARG A 780 21.25 -18.99 -18.11
N LYS A 781 21.31 -20.23 -17.64
CA LYS A 781 20.63 -21.37 -18.26
C LYS A 781 19.54 -21.87 -17.31
N LEU A 782 18.40 -22.21 -17.90
CA LEU A 782 17.23 -22.76 -17.22
C LEU A 782 16.86 -24.08 -17.92
N ALA A 783 16.72 -25.17 -17.16
CA ALA A 783 16.10 -26.38 -17.64
C ALA A 783 14.59 -26.18 -17.79
N LEU A 784 14.00 -26.66 -18.84
CA LEU A 784 12.56 -26.61 -19.08
C LEU A 784 11.93 -27.97 -18.73
N PRO A 785 10.63 -28.02 -18.42
CA PRO A 785 9.93 -29.28 -18.25
C PRO A 785 10.10 -30.18 -19.50
N ARG A 786 10.24 -31.48 -19.28
CA ARG A 786 10.36 -32.45 -20.39
C ARG A 786 9.06 -32.45 -21.20
N GLU A 787 9.19 -32.70 -22.52
CA GLU A 787 8.08 -32.81 -23.47
C GLU A 787 7.26 -31.53 -23.66
N VAL A 788 7.76 -30.36 -23.24
CA VAL A 788 7.11 -29.08 -23.37
C VAL A 788 7.79 -28.26 -24.46
N ILE A 789 6.99 -27.68 -25.35
CA ILE A 789 7.44 -26.65 -26.31
C ILE A 789 6.92 -25.31 -25.82
N LEU A 790 7.83 -24.35 -25.62
CA LEU A 790 7.52 -23.00 -25.19
C LEU A 790 7.84 -22.00 -26.31
N THR A 791 6.88 -21.18 -26.69
CA THR A 791 7.05 -20.13 -27.71
C THR A 791 7.19 -18.78 -27.05
N ASP A 792 8.27 -18.05 -27.31
CA ASP A 792 8.46 -16.64 -26.89
C ASP A 792 7.43 -15.76 -27.61
N LEU A 793 6.61 -15.05 -26.82
CA LEU A 793 5.54 -14.21 -27.37
C LEU A 793 6.05 -12.88 -27.97
N ILE A 794 7.29 -12.49 -27.63
CA ILE A 794 7.93 -11.27 -28.19
C ILE A 794 8.69 -11.65 -29.47
N ARG A 795 9.49 -12.74 -29.43
CA ARG A 795 10.44 -13.08 -30.51
C ARG A 795 9.95 -14.19 -31.43
N SER A 796 8.84 -14.82 -31.12
CA SER A 796 8.27 -15.96 -31.87
C SER A 796 9.23 -17.17 -31.98
N ALA A 797 10.16 -17.32 -31.02
CA ALA A 797 11.14 -18.40 -31.00
C ALA A 797 10.65 -19.56 -30.11
N ASP A 798 10.87 -20.82 -30.56
CA ASP A 798 10.52 -22.02 -29.79
C ASP A 798 11.70 -22.52 -28.96
N TYR A 799 11.43 -22.88 -27.71
CA TYR A 799 12.39 -23.47 -26.75
C TYR A 799 11.95 -24.88 -26.35
N ARG A 800 12.91 -25.77 -26.19
CA ARG A 800 12.72 -27.14 -25.73
C ARG A 800 13.86 -27.52 -24.77
N GLU A 801 13.60 -28.38 -23.80
CA GLU A 801 14.55 -28.95 -22.84
C GLU A 801 15.34 -27.93 -22.00
N SER A 802 15.81 -26.85 -22.60
CA SER A 802 16.50 -25.76 -21.89
C SER A 802 16.44 -24.46 -22.66
N LEU A 803 16.58 -23.37 -21.95
CA LEU A 803 16.76 -22.03 -22.53
C LEU A 803 18.00 -21.33 -21.96
N SER A 804 18.53 -20.43 -22.75
CA SER A 804 19.63 -19.54 -22.33
C SER A 804 19.15 -18.11 -22.38
N ILE A 805 19.11 -17.44 -21.22
CA ILE A 805 18.64 -16.06 -21.08
C ILE A 805 19.82 -15.12 -20.82
N ALA A 806 19.88 -14.02 -21.55
CA ALA A 806 20.93 -12.99 -21.39
C ALA A 806 20.82 -12.31 -20.02
N GLY A 807 21.89 -11.59 -19.61
CA GLY A 807 21.83 -10.72 -18.44
C GLY A 807 20.83 -9.59 -18.65
N TYR A 808 20.19 -9.16 -17.58
CA TYR A 808 19.17 -8.10 -17.57
C TYR A 808 18.13 -8.26 -18.69
N SER A 809 17.55 -9.45 -18.79
CA SER A 809 16.54 -9.74 -19.81
C SER A 809 15.42 -10.66 -19.29
N GLY A 810 14.26 -10.58 -19.93
CA GLY A 810 13.10 -11.40 -19.62
C GLY A 810 12.53 -12.10 -20.84
N LEU A 811 11.73 -13.14 -20.60
CA LEU A 811 11.02 -13.92 -21.61
C LEU A 811 9.59 -14.19 -21.15
N ILE A 812 8.64 -14.15 -22.09
CA ILE A 812 7.24 -14.53 -21.89
C ILE A 812 6.95 -15.72 -22.82
N LEU A 813 6.84 -16.91 -22.25
CA LEU A 813 6.88 -18.16 -22.99
C LEU A 813 5.54 -18.90 -22.90
N LYS A 814 4.78 -18.95 -23.99
CA LYS A 814 3.51 -19.68 -24.06
C LYS A 814 3.73 -21.17 -24.29
N HIS A 815 3.07 -22.00 -23.50
CA HIS A 815 3.05 -23.46 -23.69
C HIS A 815 2.26 -23.82 -24.95
N LYS A 816 2.90 -24.54 -25.89
CA LYS A 816 2.23 -25.17 -27.02
C LYS A 816 1.68 -26.54 -26.63
N LYS A 817 0.39 -26.77 -26.80
CA LYS A 817 -0.18 -28.13 -26.77
C LYS A 817 0.42 -28.90 -27.92
N MET A 818 1.04 -30.05 -27.64
CA MET A 818 1.29 -31.02 -28.70
C MET A 818 -0.07 -31.61 -29.07
N HIS A 819 -0.53 -31.33 -30.27
CA HIS A 819 -1.66 -32.08 -30.83
C HIS A 819 -1.15 -33.54 -30.98
N GLY A 820 -1.62 -34.41 -30.11
CA GLY A 820 -1.41 -35.85 -30.31
C GLY A 820 -2.01 -36.23 -31.66
N ASN A 821 -1.21 -36.92 -32.47
CA ASN A 821 -1.67 -37.58 -33.71
C ASN A 821 -2.71 -38.66 -33.38
#